data_e658344f0622dc3c468a8f42967a2a92
#
_entry.id   e658344f0622dc3c468a8f42967a2a92
#
_cell.length_a   1.000
_cell.length_b   1.000
_cell.length_c   1.000
_cell.angle_alpha   90.00
_cell.angle_beta   90.00
_cell.angle_gamma   90.00
#
_symmetry.space_group_name_H-M   'P 1'
#
loop_
_entity.id
_entity.type
_entity.pdbx_description
1 polymer ?
#
loop_
_entity_poly.entity_id
_entity_poly.type
_entity_poly.pdbx_seq_one_letter_code
_entity_poly.pdbx_strand_id
1 'polypeptide(L)'
;MKLLEPIQVGKMTLKNRIMFPPLTTGYEERDGSIGQKSLSFYERLAKGGASYVVIGDVAPVRTASPTPKLYSEEQIPAFKKLADTLHQYDCKVALQIFHPEYDVPGVGKMIMEAGIARQNAAKAKAEGNEEEALKQTELAQKLTKDAYAKLHHDMQHFVSEATVEQLNQIKESIASCAHKAMIAGIDAIEVHGDRLLGSLCSEVLNHRSDVYGGSFENRIRYALEVVKAIKEAAPDLTIEYKLPIITLNKDGSLRGKGGLKEAEGIAFAKKLEEVGVDMIQVAQANHTGNMGDTIPPMGDVPYNWTLPVARKVKEVVSIPVATVGRVVSVEAGEKILNDGDADMIGYGRSLLTDPDIALKVKKGECIRECLNCNKGCVDAIQNRQYISCVLNAENGNEATVSIKPTNNPQKVVVIGGGIAGLEAARVAAVKGHTVTLFEKSDHLGGQINIASVPPRKNEILRSVEYYQKVLPTLNVDIHLNEEAKDINSYDYAIIAVGAHNMEMPIPHDNSNIVSSWDVLNGQEVTGDCVVIGGGLVGAETAEYLANKGHQVTIVEMMDKIAAGESTTVLPLMMKDFADHNVKQLVNTKVDHIENNIVYTANDQIKADTIINALGSKKNIFDDSSITIPHVCVGDCSGERTADIASAIRTAYHAANAID
;
A
#
# COMPACT_ATOMS: atom_id res chain seq x y z
N MET A 1 -28.42 0.30 7.76
CA MET A 1 -26.96 0.14 8.03
C MET A 1 -26.42 1.49 8.41
N LYS A 2 -25.84 1.59 9.61
CA LYS A 2 -25.22 2.82 10.11
C LYS A 2 -24.13 3.35 9.17
N LEU A 3 -23.42 2.46 8.51
CA LEU A 3 -22.38 2.84 7.55
C LEU A 3 -22.88 3.79 6.44
N LEU A 4 -24.16 3.67 6.06
CA LEU A 4 -24.80 4.50 5.04
C LEU A 4 -25.59 5.70 5.63
N GLU A 5 -25.64 5.85 6.94
CA GLU A 5 -26.32 6.98 7.58
C GLU A 5 -25.45 8.25 7.55
N PRO A 6 -26.07 9.40 7.35
CA PRO A 6 -25.34 10.66 7.38
C PRO A 6 -24.80 10.96 8.79
N ILE A 7 -23.78 11.82 8.83
CA ILE A 7 -23.17 12.30 10.07
C ILE A 7 -22.77 13.77 9.94
N GLN A 8 -22.93 14.52 11.02
CA GLN A 8 -22.43 15.90 11.13
C GLN A 8 -21.01 15.88 11.69
N VAL A 9 -20.08 16.57 11.00
CA VAL A 9 -18.70 16.77 11.44
C VAL A 9 -18.37 18.25 11.30
N GLY A 10 -18.26 18.97 12.40
CA GLY A 10 -18.10 20.41 12.39
C GLY A 10 -19.19 21.09 11.55
N LYS A 11 -18.78 21.79 10.49
CA LYS A 11 -19.69 22.47 9.55
C LYS A 11 -20.15 21.59 8.39
N MET A 12 -19.62 20.37 8.25
CA MET A 12 -19.93 19.46 7.15
C MET A 12 -21.01 18.45 7.54
N THR A 13 -21.94 18.20 6.62
CA THR A 13 -22.80 17.01 6.66
C THR A 13 -22.24 16.02 5.66
N LEU A 14 -21.85 14.81 6.13
CA LEU A 14 -21.37 13.72 5.32
C LEU A 14 -22.54 12.77 5.01
N LYS A 15 -22.71 12.35 3.76
CA LYS A 15 -23.84 11.50 3.32
C LYS A 15 -23.81 10.08 3.84
N ASN A 16 -22.65 9.61 4.32
CA ASN A 16 -22.43 8.29 4.93
C ASN A 16 -21.18 8.33 5.81
N ARG A 17 -20.82 7.20 6.44
CA ARG A 17 -19.68 7.09 7.37
C ARG A 17 -18.44 6.44 6.77
N ILE A 18 -18.33 6.45 5.43
CA ILE A 18 -17.21 5.90 4.68
C ILE A 18 -16.27 7.03 4.28
N MET A 19 -15.03 6.97 4.77
CA MET A 19 -13.99 7.91 4.38
C MET A 19 -12.79 7.23 3.72
N PHE A 20 -12.17 7.94 2.79
CA PHE A 20 -10.84 7.62 2.30
C PHE A 20 -9.82 8.41 3.14
N PRO A 21 -9.10 7.75 4.06
CA PRO A 21 -8.10 8.41 4.89
C PRO A 21 -6.89 8.81 4.04
N PRO A 22 -6.05 9.74 4.52
CA PRO A 22 -4.92 10.24 3.76
C PRO A 22 -3.95 9.12 3.37
N LEU A 23 -3.54 9.14 2.11
CA LEU A 23 -2.59 8.22 1.53
C LEU A 23 -1.81 8.94 0.43
N THR A 24 -0.47 8.87 0.49
CA THR A 24 0.40 9.40 -0.57
C THR A 24 0.22 8.57 -1.84
N THR A 25 -0.10 9.20 -2.96
CA THR A 25 -0.38 8.53 -4.24
C THR A 25 0.80 8.58 -5.21
N GLY A 26 1.59 9.65 -5.13
CA GLY A 26 2.64 9.96 -6.08
C GLY A 26 2.12 10.48 -7.43
N TYR A 27 0.81 10.74 -7.57
CA TYR A 27 0.16 11.11 -8.84
C TYR A 27 0.27 12.60 -9.18
N GLU A 28 0.74 13.40 -8.23
CA GLU A 28 0.79 14.85 -8.32
C GLU A 28 1.82 15.33 -9.37
N GLU A 29 1.60 16.51 -9.91
CA GLU A 29 2.54 17.16 -10.81
C GLU A 29 3.85 17.51 -10.08
N ARG A 30 4.90 17.82 -10.82
CA ARG A 30 6.23 18.09 -10.23
C ARG A 30 6.24 19.27 -9.26
N ASP A 31 5.40 20.26 -9.46
CA ASP A 31 5.21 21.39 -8.55
C ASP A 31 4.31 21.08 -7.36
N GLY A 32 3.73 19.87 -7.31
CA GLY A 32 2.80 19.40 -6.30
C GLY A 32 1.35 19.79 -6.54
N SER A 33 1.02 20.35 -7.69
CA SER A 33 -0.38 20.63 -8.04
C SER A 33 -1.15 19.36 -8.41
N ILE A 34 -2.47 19.44 -8.34
CA ILE A 34 -3.38 18.35 -8.70
C ILE A 34 -3.52 18.29 -10.23
N GLY A 35 -2.85 17.30 -10.84
CA GLY A 35 -2.96 17.01 -12.27
C GLY A 35 -4.11 16.07 -12.61
N GLN A 36 -4.20 15.70 -13.90
CA GLN A 36 -5.29 14.85 -14.39
C GLN A 36 -5.30 13.45 -13.74
N LYS A 37 -4.12 12.87 -13.44
CA LYS A 37 -4.02 11.55 -12.82
C LYS A 37 -4.58 11.57 -11.41
N SER A 38 -4.16 12.52 -10.57
CA SER A 38 -4.71 12.71 -9.22
C SER A 38 -6.21 12.99 -9.27
N LEU A 39 -6.64 13.89 -10.14
CA LEU A 39 -8.06 14.25 -10.27
C LEU A 39 -8.93 13.01 -10.59
N SER A 40 -8.53 12.21 -11.58
CA SER A 40 -9.29 11.01 -11.98
C SER A 40 -9.35 9.96 -10.88
N PHE A 41 -8.27 9.79 -10.12
CA PHE A 41 -8.23 8.89 -8.97
C PHE A 41 -9.23 9.32 -7.88
N TYR A 42 -9.17 10.58 -7.43
CA TYR A 42 -10.07 11.06 -6.37
C TYR A 42 -11.53 11.15 -6.85
N GLU A 43 -11.76 11.53 -8.11
CA GLU A 43 -13.08 11.48 -8.72
C GLU A 43 -13.65 10.05 -8.70
N ARG A 44 -12.84 9.04 -8.98
CA ARG A 44 -13.27 7.64 -8.97
C ARG A 44 -13.75 7.19 -7.58
N LEU A 45 -13.10 7.63 -6.51
CA LEU A 45 -13.54 7.37 -5.14
C LEU A 45 -14.87 8.06 -4.83
N ALA A 46 -15.03 9.32 -5.24
CA ALA A 46 -16.28 10.07 -5.04
C ALA A 46 -17.45 9.45 -5.82
N LYS A 47 -17.23 9.04 -7.08
CA LYS A 47 -18.18 8.27 -7.91
C LYS A 47 -18.60 6.95 -7.25
N GLY A 48 -17.68 6.28 -6.57
CA GLY A 48 -17.91 5.05 -5.83
C GLY A 48 -18.70 5.24 -4.53
N GLY A 49 -19.04 6.49 -4.20
CA GLY A 49 -19.94 6.85 -3.12
C GLY A 49 -19.25 7.17 -1.78
N ALA A 50 -17.94 7.28 -1.72
CA ALA A 50 -17.26 7.80 -0.53
C ALA A 50 -17.83 9.17 -0.16
N SER A 51 -18.07 9.41 1.13
CA SER A 51 -18.60 10.70 1.61
C SER A 51 -17.53 11.73 1.88
N TYR A 52 -16.32 11.26 2.17
CA TYR A 52 -15.22 12.09 2.61
C TYR A 52 -13.88 11.54 2.12
N VAL A 53 -13.10 12.39 1.47
CA VAL A 53 -11.79 12.04 0.90
C VAL A 53 -10.75 12.98 1.44
N VAL A 54 -9.71 12.45 2.06
CA VAL A 54 -8.57 13.22 2.58
C VAL A 54 -7.39 13.07 1.63
N ILE A 55 -6.92 14.20 1.09
CA ILE A 55 -5.72 14.26 0.26
C ILE A 55 -4.50 14.24 1.17
N GLY A 56 -3.67 13.19 1.06
CA GLY A 56 -2.55 12.97 1.97
C GLY A 56 -1.32 13.83 1.71
N ASP A 57 -0.61 14.14 2.79
CA ASP A 57 0.74 14.75 2.79
C ASP A 57 0.86 16.06 1.98
N VAL A 58 -0.11 16.99 2.14
CA VAL A 58 -0.05 18.31 1.48
C VAL A 58 0.97 19.19 2.19
N ALA A 59 2.05 19.54 1.48
CA ALA A 59 3.08 20.42 2.04
C ALA A 59 2.71 21.90 1.90
N PRO A 60 2.82 22.71 2.97
CA PRO A 60 2.57 24.16 2.94
C PRO A 60 3.75 24.95 2.38
N VAL A 61 4.81 24.26 1.98
CA VAL A 61 6.07 24.82 1.48
C VAL A 61 6.57 24.06 0.27
N ARG A 62 7.47 24.66 -0.50
CA ARG A 62 8.09 23.99 -1.66
C ARG A 62 9.12 22.97 -1.19
N THR A 63 8.79 21.69 -1.29
CA THR A 63 9.66 20.55 -0.98
C THR A 63 10.08 19.80 -2.24
N ALA A 64 11.13 18.97 -2.12
CA ALA A 64 11.53 18.03 -3.17
C ALA A 64 10.70 16.72 -3.16
N SER A 65 9.85 16.52 -2.15
CA SER A 65 9.01 15.33 -2.02
C SER A 65 7.96 15.28 -3.14
N PRO A 66 7.64 14.11 -3.70
CA PRO A 66 6.57 13.91 -4.67
C PRO A 66 5.19 13.86 -3.98
N THR A 67 4.85 14.89 -3.22
CA THR A 67 3.58 15.03 -2.50
C THR A 67 2.84 16.26 -2.98
N PRO A 68 1.51 16.35 -2.79
CA PRO A 68 0.77 17.56 -3.10
C PRO A 68 1.34 18.75 -2.32
N LYS A 69 1.24 19.92 -2.90
CA LYS A 69 1.72 21.18 -2.29
C LYS A 69 0.73 22.29 -2.56
N LEU A 70 0.51 23.12 -1.54
CA LEU A 70 -0.33 24.32 -1.65
C LEU A 70 0.33 25.49 -0.92
N TYR A 71 1.44 25.96 -1.48
CA TYR A 71 2.22 27.08 -0.93
C TYR A 71 2.06 28.40 -1.71
N SER A 72 1.61 28.32 -2.96
CA SER A 72 1.43 29.49 -3.86
C SER A 72 -0.03 29.62 -4.29
N GLU A 73 -0.46 30.87 -4.55
CA GLU A 73 -1.80 31.17 -5.11
C GLU A 73 -2.00 30.52 -6.49
N GLU A 74 -0.93 30.37 -7.26
CA GLU A 74 -0.95 29.75 -8.59
C GLU A 74 -1.47 28.31 -8.57
N GLN A 75 -1.39 27.62 -7.41
CA GLN A 75 -1.87 26.26 -7.24
C GLN A 75 -3.36 26.18 -6.88
N ILE A 76 -3.97 27.27 -6.40
CA ILE A 76 -5.38 27.32 -5.98
C ILE A 76 -6.34 26.78 -7.06
N PRO A 77 -6.22 27.16 -8.36
CA PRO A 77 -7.15 26.69 -9.39
C PRO A 77 -7.18 25.16 -9.54
N ALA A 78 -6.04 24.46 -9.36
CA ALA A 78 -5.97 23.01 -9.45
C ALA A 78 -6.71 22.32 -8.29
N PHE A 79 -6.54 22.83 -7.06
CA PHE A 79 -7.27 22.36 -5.89
C PHE A 79 -8.77 22.72 -5.94
N LYS A 80 -9.11 23.89 -6.49
CA LYS A 80 -10.51 24.25 -6.74
C LYS A 80 -11.18 23.26 -7.70
N LYS A 81 -10.51 22.94 -8.81
CA LYS A 81 -11.01 21.93 -9.75
C LYS A 81 -11.25 20.58 -9.06
N LEU A 82 -10.35 20.16 -8.15
CA LEU A 82 -10.53 18.96 -7.35
C LEU A 82 -11.80 19.05 -6.49
N ALA A 83 -11.95 20.11 -5.70
CA ALA A 83 -13.12 20.32 -4.85
C ALA A 83 -14.42 20.32 -5.66
N ASP A 84 -14.48 21.13 -6.72
CA ASP A 84 -15.65 21.23 -7.60
C ASP A 84 -16.00 19.86 -8.22
N THR A 85 -15.01 19.03 -8.54
CA THR A 85 -15.22 17.69 -9.12
C THR A 85 -15.80 16.74 -8.08
N LEU A 86 -15.26 16.69 -6.87
CA LEU A 86 -15.74 15.77 -5.82
C LEU A 86 -17.14 16.17 -5.33
N HIS A 87 -17.42 17.47 -5.24
CA HIS A 87 -18.72 18.00 -4.83
C HIS A 87 -19.87 17.59 -5.78
N GLN A 88 -19.61 17.34 -7.08
CA GLN A 88 -20.61 16.80 -8.01
C GLN A 88 -21.19 15.46 -7.57
N TYR A 89 -20.45 14.71 -6.74
CA TYR A 89 -20.86 13.41 -6.20
C TYR A 89 -21.25 13.48 -4.72
N ASP A 90 -21.51 14.68 -4.19
CA ASP A 90 -21.78 14.91 -2.76
C ASP A 90 -20.69 14.25 -1.90
N CYS A 91 -19.42 14.44 -2.27
CA CYS A 91 -18.24 13.98 -1.56
C CYS A 91 -17.46 15.18 -1.04
N LYS A 92 -17.23 15.24 0.26
CA LYS A 92 -16.44 16.28 0.92
C LYS A 92 -14.97 15.99 0.79
N VAL A 93 -14.14 17.04 0.71
CA VAL A 93 -12.69 16.92 0.53
C VAL A 93 -11.93 17.67 1.61
N ALA A 94 -10.93 16.99 2.18
CA ALA A 94 -9.96 17.58 3.11
C ALA A 94 -8.55 17.56 2.53
N LEU A 95 -7.72 18.48 2.99
CA LEU A 95 -6.28 18.43 2.80
C LEU A 95 -5.60 18.06 4.12
N GLN A 96 -4.82 16.96 4.14
CA GLN A 96 -3.94 16.67 5.25
C GLN A 96 -2.69 17.54 5.14
N ILE A 97 -2.57 18.55 5.99
CA ILE A 97 -1.39 19.43 5.98
C ILE A 97 -0.32 18.89 6.92
N PHE A 98 0.90 18.78 6.41
CA PHE A 98 2.07 18.37 7.18
C PHE A 98 3.27 19.26 6.88
N HIS A 99 4.23 19.31 7.80
CA HIS A 99 5.54 19.89 7.54
C HIS A 99 6.62 18.83 7.79
N PRO A 100 7.58 18.66 6.86
CA PRO A 100 8.68 17.71 7.07
C PRO A 100 9.60 18.15 8.19
N GLU A 101 10.33 17.19 8.78
CA GLU A 101 11.22 17.39 9.93
C GLU A 101 12.62 17.83 9.51
N TYR A 102 12.72 18.92 8.77
CA TYR A 102 13.99 19.55 8.40
C TYR A 102 13.79 21.02 8.02
N ASP A 103 14.88 21.76 8.00
CA ASP A 103 14.92 23.16 7.55
C ASP A 103 14.72 23.24 6.03
N VAL A 104 13.45 23.23 5.59
CA VAL A 104 13.08 23.27 4.17
C VAL A 104 13.66 24.48 3.46
N PRO A 105 13.57 25.74 3.99
CA PRO A 105 14.18 26.90 3.35
C PRO A 105 15.69 26.78 3.22
N GLY A 106 16.39 26.35 4.28
CA GLY A 106 17.85 26.23 4.29
C GLY A 106 18.37 25.19 3.29
N VAL A 107 17.81 23.97 3.32
CA VAL A 107 18.15 22.91 2.36
C VAL A 107 17.78 23.34 0.94
N GLY A 108 16.60 23.94 0.74
CA GLY A 108 16.13 24.43 -0.55
C GLY A 108 17.05 25.50 -1.15
N LYS A 109 17.56 26.43 -0.35
CA LYS A 109 18.53 27.44 -0.76
C LYS A 109 19.82 26.81 -1.29
N MET A 110 20.39 25.84 -0.56
CA MET A 110 21.61 25.15 -0.98
C MET A 110 21.41 24.39 -2.31
N ILE A 111 20.27 23.74 -2.49
CA ILE A 111 19.91 23.02 -3.74
C ILE A 111 19.76 24.01 -4.91
N MET A 112 19.14 25.16 -4.66
CA MET A 112 18.97 26.22 -5.67
C MET A 112 20.34 26.79 -6.08
N GLU A 113 21.21 27.11 -5.14
CA GLU A 113 22.56 27.60 -5.39
C GLU A 113 23.40 26.57 -6.16
N ALA A 114 23.26 25.28 -5.85
CA ALA A 114 23.88 24.21 -6.61
C ALA A 114 23.34 24.13 -8.06
N GLY A 115 22.06 24.40 -8.26
CA GLY A 115 21.43 24.51 -9.58
C GLY A 115 21.99 25.64 -10.41
N ILE A 116 22.15 26.82 -9.81
CA ILE A 116 22.74 28.02 -10.44
C ILE A 116 24.21 27.72 -10.84
N ALA A 117 24.97 27.10 -9.94
CA ALA A 117 26.36 26.73 -10.24
C ALA A 117 26.45 25.75 -11.41
N ARG A 118 25.52 24.77 -11.53
CA ARG A 118 25.46 23.87 -12.70
C ARG A 118 25.16 24.62 -13.99
N GLN A 119 24.23 25.60 -13.95
CA GLN A 119 23.92 26.42 -15.12
C GLN A 119 25.13 27.28 -15.54
N ASN A 120 25.83 27.88 -14.58
CA ASN A 120 27.04 28.64 -14.83
C ASN A 120 28.16 27.74 -15.41
N ALA A 121 28.32 26.51 -14.91
CA ALA A 121 29.26 25.54 -15.44
C ALA A 121 28.98 25.19 -16.92
N ALA A 122 27.70 24.94 -17.24
CA ALA A 122 27.27 24.67 -18.62
C ALA A 122 27.50 25.86 -19.54
N LYS A 123 27.24 27.09 -19.08
CA LYS A 123 27.51 28.33 -19.82
C LYS A 123 28.99 28.53 -20.08
N ALA A 124 29.83 28.44 -19.04
CA ALA A 124 31.29 28.59 -19.14
C ALA A 124 31.89 27.57 -20.12
N LYS A 125 31.39 26.33 -20.10
CA LYS A 125 31.80 25.29 -21.03
C LYS A 125 31.41 25.62 -22.47
N ALA A 126 30.23 26.17 -22.70
CA ALA A 126 29.78 26.61 -24.02
C ALA A 126 30.61 27.78 -24.57
N GLU A 127 31.14 28.64 -23.68
CA GLU A 127 32.01 29.78 -23.99
C GLU A 127 33.49 29.37 -24.10
N GLY A 128 33.84 28.08 -23.95
CA GLY A 128 35.20 27.58 -24.01
C GLY A 128 36.07 27.88 -22.79
N ASN A 129 35.48 28.32 -21.69
CA ASN A 129 36.18 28.61 -20.42
C ASN A 129 36.14 27.37 -19.50
N GLU A 130 37.06 26.45 -19.75
CA GLU A 130 37.11 25.17 -19.03
C GLU A 130 37.46 25.32 -17.53
N GLU A 131 38.29 26.29 -17.18
CA GLU A 131 38.67 26.54 -15.77
C GLU A 131 37.45 27.00 -14.94
N GLU A 132 36.67 27.96 -15.44
CA GLU A 132 35.46 28.42 -14.76
C GLU A 132 34.39 27.31 -14.75
N ALA A 133 34.25 26.55 -15.84
CA ALA A 133 33.34 25.40 -15.88
C ALA A 133 33.66 24.34 -14.81
N LEU A 134 34.95 24.02 -14.62
CA LEU A 134 35.39 23.10 -13.59
C LEU A 134 35.08 23.64 -12.18
N LYS A 135 35.46 24.90 -11.90
CA LYS A 135 35.20 25.56 -10.62
C LYS A 135 33.72 25.58 -10.25
N GLN A 136 32.85 25.91 -11.21
CA GLN A 136 31.40 25.92 -11.00
C GLN A 136 30.82 24.50 -10.81
N THR A 137 31.41 23.49 -11.45
CA THR A 137 31.05 22.08 -11.27
C THR A 137 31.41 21.60 -9.86
N GLU A 138 32.62 21.90 -9.39
CA GLU A 138 33.05 21.58 -8.02
C GLU A 138 32.18 22.28 -6.96
N LEU A 139 31.85 23.56 -7.17
CA LEU A 139 30.93 24.30 -6.30
C LEU A 139 29.55 23.63 -6.25
N ALA A 140 28.98 23.25 -7.40
CA ALA A 140 27.69 22.56 -7.46
C ALA A 140 27.72 21.21 -6.74
N GLN A 141 28.80 20.45 -6.88
CA GLN A 141 28.97 19.17 -6.17
C GLN A 141 29.07 19.38 -4.67
N LYS A 142 29.86 20.36 -4.22
CA LYS A 142 30.00 20.70 -2.79
C LYS A 142 28.65 21.11 -2.20
N LEU A 143 27.95 22.08 -2.80
CA LEU A 143 26.66 22.54 -2.30
C LEU A 143 25.61 21.41 -2.25
N THR A 144 25.63 20.51 -3.24
CA THR A 144 24.75 19.35 -3.25
C THR A 144 25.07 18.42 -2.08
N LYS A 145 26.36 18.12 -1.85
CA LYS A 145 26.80 17.27 -0.73
C LYS A 145 26.43 17.89 0.61
N ASP A 146 26.65 19.20 0.77
CA ASP A 146 26.34 19.93 2.01
C ASP A 146 24.81 19.96 2.27
N ALA A 147 24.00 20.14 1.22
CA ALA A 147 22.54 20.08 1.33
C ALA A 147 22.05 18.69 1.80
N TYR A 148 22.60 17.62 1.26
CA TYR A 148 22.26 16.26 1.71
C TYR A 148 22.76 15.99 3.14
N ALA A 149 23.95 16.46 3.51
CA ALA A 149 24.47 16.34 4.87
C ALA A 149 23.55 17.04 5.86
N LYS A 150 23.15 18.29 5.56
CA LYS A 150 22.19 19.03 6.37
C LYS A 150 20.84 18.30 6.47
N LEU A 151 20.30 17.83 5.35
CA LEU A 151 19.03 17.08 5.35
C LEU A 151 19.10 15.86 6.26
N HIS A 152 20.17 15.05 6.17
CA HIS A 152 20.36 13.87 7.02
C HIS A 152 20.51 14.22 8.50
N HIS A 153 21.22 15.31 8.82
CA HIS A 153 21.34 15.82 10.18
C HIS A 153 19.97 16.25 10.71
N ASP A 154 19.26 17.10 9.95
CA ASP A 154 17.97 17.64 10.35
C ASP A 154 16.94 16.53 10.58
N MET A 155 16.88 15.52 9.72
CA MET A 155 15.94 14.38 9.89
C MET A 155 16.09 13.67 11.24
N GLN A 156 17.20 13.82 11.93
CA GLN A 156 17.46 13.22 13.25
C GLN A 156 17.36 14.23 14.40
N HIS A 157 17.62 15.50 14.13
CA HIS A 157 17.85 16.51 15.18
C HIS A 157 16.95 17.74 15.11
N PHE A 158 16.24 17.97 13.97
CA PHE A 158 15.47 19.19 13.73
C PHE A 158 14.47 19.50 14.84
N VAL A 159 13.76 18.48 15.34
CA VAL A 159 12.78 18.65 16.41
C VAL A 159 13.39 19.32 17.63
N SER A 160 14.60 18.92 18.02
CA SER A 160 15.32 19.45 19.19
C SER A 160 16.07 20.74 18.91
N GLU A 161 16.53 20.97 17.67
CA GLU A 161 17.42 22.08 17.29
C GLU A 161 16.68 23.25 16.65
N ALA A 162 15.47 23.04 16.09
CA ALA A 162 14.70 24.10 15.47
C ALA A 162 14.44 25.26 16.45
N THR A 163 14.72 26.48 16.02
CA THR A 163 14.44 27.65 16.85
C THR A 163 12.93 27.89 16.99
N VAL A 164 12.51 28.61 18.02
CA VAL A 164 11.10 29.03 18.19
C VAL A 164 10.65 29.86 16.99
N GLU A 165 11.53 30.68 16.43
CA GLU A 165 11.26 31.49 15.23
C GLU A 165 10.98 30.60 14.00
N GLN A 166 11.78 29.56 13.77
CA GLN A 166 11.53 28.59 12.69
C GLN A 166 10.20 27.86 12.89
N LEU A 167 9.87 27.45 14.11
CA LEU A 167 8.58 26.82 14.40
C LEU A 167 7.41 27.80 14.17
N ASN A 168 7.56 29.09 14.49
CA ASN A 168 6.56 30.10 14.18
C ASN A 168 6.36 30.28 12.67
N GLN A 169 7.43 30.35 11.88
CA GLN A 169 7.37 30.41 10.41
C GLN A 169 6.68 29.18 9.80
N ILE A 170 6.94 27.99 10.37
CA ILE A 170 6.24 26.77 9.95
C ILE A 170 4.75 26.85 10.28
N LYS A 171 4.37 27.31 11.46
CA LYS A 171 2.97 27.52 11.86
C LYS A 171 2.25 28.49 10.92
N GLU A 172 2.89 29.61 10.56
CA GLU A 172 2.37 30.58 9.61
C GLU A 172 2.20 29.98 8.20
N SER A 173 3.14 29.15 7.74
CA SER A 173 3.04 28.47 6.45
C SER A 173 1.86 27.49 6.41
N ILE A 174 1.62 26.76 7.50
CA ILE A 174 0.48 25.83 7.66
C ILE A 174 -0.85 26.63 7.64
N ALA A 175 -0.94 27.72 8.37
CA ALA A 175 -2.11 28.59 8.40
C ALA A 175 -2.39 29.21 7.01
N SER A 176 -1.34 29.67 6.32
CA SER A 176 -1.44 30.18 4.95
C SER A 176 -1.91 29.12 3.95
N CYS A 177 -1.46 27.87 4.10
CA CYS A 177 -1.94 26.75 3.29
C CYS A 177 -3.43 26.50 3.53
N ALA A 178 -3.88 26.47 4.77
CA ALA A 178 -5.30 26.32 5.12
C ALA A 178 -6.16 27.45 4.56
N HIS A 179 -5.69 28.69 4.58
CA HIS A 179 -6.38 29.83 3.96
C HIS A 179 -6.55 29.63 2.44
N LYS A 180 -5.49 29.19 1.74
CA LYS A 180 -5.57 28.88 0.31
C LYS A 180 -6.52 27.71 0.02
N ALA A 181 -6.55 26.70 0.89
CA ALA A 181 -7.49 25.58 0.79
C ALA A 181 -8.95 26.08 0.90
N MET A 182 -9.24 27.00 1.83
CA MET A 182 -10.54 27.63 1.96
C MET A 182 -10.94 28.39 0.68
N ILE A 183 -10.05 29.18 0.10
CA ILE A 183 -10.28 29.88 -1.18
C ILE A 183 -10.53 28.87 -2.32
N ALA A 184 -9.86 27.73 -2.31
CA ALA A 184 -10.06 26.66 -3.29
C ALA A 184 -11.39 25.90 -3.12
N GLY A 185 -12.18 26.18 -2.07
CA GLY A 185 -13.45 25.49 -1.82
C GLY A 185 -13.29 24.10 -1.20
N ILE A 186 -12.14 23.83 -0.59
CA ILE A 186 -11.93 22.62 0.24
C ILE A 186 -12.84 22.72 1.48
N ASP A 187 -13.35 21.58 1.95
CA ASP A 187 -14.32 21.54 3.07
C ASP A 187 -13.65 21.43 4.45
N ALA A 188 -12.46 20.82 4.52
CA ALA A 188 -11.79 20.56 5.79
C ALA A 188 -10.27 20.57 5.68
N ILE A 189 -9.62 20.76 6.82
CA ILE A 189 -8.19 20.47 7.00
C ILE A 189 -8.04 19.31 7.97
N GLU A 190 -7.29 18.28 7.56
CA GLU A 190 -6.74 17.33 8.50
C GLU A 190 -5.35 17.80 8.93
N VAL A 191 -5.19 18.08 10.21
CA VAL A 191 -3.87 18.34 10.80
C VAL A 191 -3.14 17.03 10.96
N HIS A 192 -2.02 16.88 10.27
CA HIS A 192 -1.20 15.67 10.38
C HIS A 192 -0.45 15.67 11.73
N GLY A 193 -1.05 15.09 12.74
CA GLY A 193 -0.49 15.00 14.10
C GLY A 193 0.72 14.09 14.23
N ASP A 194 1.15 13.46 13.14
CA ASP A 194 2.41 12.72 13.02
C ASP A 194 3.51 13.66 12.44
N ARG A 195 4.67 13.13 12.06
CA ARG A 195 5.78 13.94 11.57
C ARG A 195 6.18 15.01 12.59
N LEU A 196 6.47 16.23 12.18
CA LEU A 196 6.95 17.31 13.05
C LEU A 196 6.09 17.51 14.31
N LEU A 197 4.77 17.52 14.16
CA LEU A 197 3.87 17.72 15.31
C LEU A 197 3.94 16.54 16.28
N GLY A 198 3.92 15.32 15.76
CA GLY A 198 4.02 14.12 16.58
C GLY A 198 5.38 13.96 17.25
N SER A 199 6.45 14.31 16.55
CA SER A 199 7.80 14.32 17.14
C SER A 199 7.94 15.34 18.26
N LEU A 200 7.32 16.53 18.11
CA LEU A 200 7.25 17.53 19.19
C LEU A 200 6.42 17.06 20.39
N CYS A 201 5.35 16.29 20.16
CA CYS A 201 4.55 15.72 21.23
C CYS A 201 5.23 14.54 21.95
N SER A 202 6.21 13.89 21.32
CA SER A 202 6.85 12.67 21.82
C SER A 202 7.79 12.94 22.98
N GLU A 203 7.64 12.20 24.09
CA GLU A 203 8.59 12.20 25.20
C GLU A 203 9.97 11.67 24.77
N VAL A 204 10.01 10.76 23.79
CA VAL A 204 11.22 10.07 23.36
C VAL A 204 12.01 10.88 22.33
N LEU A 205 11.34 11.65 21.47
CA LEU A 205 11.95 12.36 20.34
C LEU A 205 12.20 13.85 20.65
N ASN A 206 11.40 14.44 21.54
CA ASN A 206 11.50 15.85 21.90
C ASN A 206 12.44 16.06 23.09
N HIS A 207 13.67 16.45 22.80
CA HIS A 207 14.69 16.78 23.83
C HIS A 207 14.82 18.28 24.09
N ARG A 208 13.80 19.08 23.75
CA ARG A 208 13.80 20.53 23.95
C ARG A 208 13.68 20.89 25.43
N SER A 209 14.29 22.02 25.79
CA SER A 209 14.20 22.63 27.14
C SER A 209 13.44 23.96 27.18
N ASP A 210 12.88 24.37 26.02
CA ASP A 210 12.08 25.60 25.90
C ASP A 210 10.58 25.34 26.14
N VAL A 211 9.75 26.32 25.73
CA VAL A 211 8.27 26.28 25.91
C VAL A 211 7.59 25.14 25.18
N TYR A 212 8.26 24.42 24.28
CA TYR A 212 7.76 23.29 23.53
C TYR A 212 8.34 21.93 23.98
N GLY A 213 9.12 21.89 25.08
CA GLY A 213 9.75 20.67 25.57
C GLY A 213 9.52 20.39 27.05
N GLY A 214 9.97 19.21 27.49
CA GLY A 214 9.84 18.77 28.89
C GLY A 214 8.45 18.23 29.23
N SER A 215 7.61 19.01 29.91
CA SER A 215 6.29 18.52 30.37
C SER A 215 5.33 18.17 29.22
N PHE A 216 4.35 17.33 29.51
CA PHE A 216 3.32 16.97 28.53
C PHE A 216 2.63 18.21 27.92
N GLU A 217 2.26 19.17 28.78
CA GLU A 217 1.60 20.42 28.36
C GLU A 217 2.46 21.25 27.40
N ASN A 218 3.77 21.27 27.62
CA ASN A 218 4.69 21.96 26.73
C ASN A 218 4.85 21.22 25.39
N ARG A 219 4.96 19.89 25.44
CA ARG A 219 5.13 19.09 24.23
C ARG A 219 3.93 19.17 23.27
N ILE A 220 2.70 19.21 23.78
CA ILE A 220 1.49 19.34 22.97
C ILE A 220 1.19 20.81 22.59
N ARG A 221 1.81 21.79 23.21
CA ARG A 221 1.53 23.23 23.03
C ARG A 221 1.58 23.65 21.57
N TYR A 222 2.65 23.26 20.87
CA TYR A 222 2.85 23.68 19.47
C TYR A 222 1.72 23.13 18.56
N ALA A 223 1.31 21.90 18.73
CA ALA A 223 0.20 21.33 17.96
C ALA A 223 -1.13 22.07 18.21
N LEU A 224 -1.41 22.44 19.48
CA LEU A 224 -2.59 23.25 19.82
C LEU A 224 -2.53 24.67 19.22
N GLU A 225 -1.35 25.28 19.16
CA GLU A 225 -1.14 26.58 18.51
C GLU A 225 -1.32 26.50 16.98
N VAL A 226 -0.90 25.41 16.34
CA VAL A 226 -1.13 25.17 14.91
C VAL A 226 -2.63 25.05 14.62
N VAL A 227 -3.38 24.30 15.42
CA VAL A 227 -4.85 24.20 15.27
C VAL A 227 -5.51 25.58 15.39
N LYS A 228 -5.12 26.39 16.38
CA LYS A 228 -5.64 27.77 16.54
C LYS A 228 -5.32 28.65 15.34
N ALA A 229 -4.07 28.60 14.85
CA ALA A 229 -3.64 29.37 13.69
C ALA A 229 -4.40 28.98 12.42
N ILE A 230 -4.69 27.71 12.20
CA ILE A 230 -5.54 27.24 11.11
C ILE A 230 -6.96 27.81 11.25
N LYS A 231 -7.53 27.72 12.45
CA LYS A 231 -8.90 28.20 12.72
C LYS A 231 -9.06 29.69 12.50
N GLU A 232 -8.04 30.47 12.86
CA GLU A 232 -8.00 31.92 12.63
C GLU A 232 -7.86 32.25 11.13
N ALA A 233 -7.01 31.55 10.41
CA ALA A 233 -6.73 31.82 8.99
C ALA A 233 -7.82 31.27 8.03
N ALA A 234 -8.53 30.23 8.43
CA ALA A 234 -9.54 29.54 7.63
C ALA A 234 -10.78 29.18 8.48
N PRO A 235 -11.52 30.19 8.97
CA PRO A 235 -12.61 29.99 9.95
C PRO A 235 -13.78 29.17 9.40
N ASP A 236 -13.93 29.06 8.09
CA ASP A 236 -15.03 28.33 7.45
C ASP A 236 -14.76 26.82 7.29
N LEU A 237 -13.51 26.38 7.46
CA LEU A 237 -13.14 24.98 7.31
C LEU A 237 -13.45 24.18 8.59
N THR A 238 -13.85 22.94 8.39
CA THR A 238 -13.86 21.91 9.45
C THR A 238 -12.44 21.47 9.75
N ILE A 239 -12.10 21.23 11.01
CA ILE A 239 -10.75 20.78 11.42
C ILE A 239 -10.82 19.36 11.93
N GLU A 240 -10.18 18.45 11.21
CA GLU A 240 -9.86 17.10 11.63
C GLU A 240 -8.43 17.04 12.17
N TYR A 241 -8.19 16.23 13.19
CA TYR A 241 -6.86 15.96 13.70
C TYR A 241 -6.55 14.48 13.63
N LYS A 242 -5.51 14.11 12.87
CA LYS A 242 -4.99 12.73 12.90
C LYS A 242 -4.12 12.58 14.14
N LEU A 243 -4.64 11.85 15.12
CA LEU A 243 -4.03 11.63 16.42
C LEU A 243 -3.22 10.33 16.43
N PRO A 244 -1.87 10.41 16.35
CA PRO A 244 -1.00 9.25 16.39
C PRO A 244 -0.75 8.81 17.83
N ILE A 245 -1.14 7.58 18.14
CA ILE A 245 -0.92 6.96 19.45
C ILE A 245 -0.10 5.69 19.26
N ILE A 246 0.85 5.42 20.15
CA ILE A 246 1.64 4.19 20.12
C ILE A 246 0.75 3.06 20.66
N THR A 247 0.52 2.04 19.82
CA THR A 247 -0.14 0.80 20.23
C THR A 247 0.88 -0.23 20.73
N LEU A 248 0.40 -1.39 21.17
CA LEU A 248 1.23 -2.48 21.66
C LEU A 248 1.33 -3.61 20.62
N ASN A 249 2.47 -4.25 20.56
CA ASN A 249 2.66 -5.54 19.91
C ASN A 249 2.02 -6.67 20.72
N LYS A 250 1.93 -7.88 20.15
CA LYS A 250 1.37 -9.06 20.84
C LYS A 250 2.10 -9.43 22.13
N ASP A 251 3.39 -9.14 22.21
CA ASP A 251 4.25 -9.40 23.36
C ASP A 251 4.17 -8.29 24.44
N GLY A 252 3.35 -7.27 24.24
CA GLY A 252 3.19 -6.13 25.13
C GLY A 252 4.24 -5.03 24.96
N SER A 253 5.20 -5.18 24.06
CA SER A 253 6.14 -4.12 23.72
C SER A 253 5.46 -2.99 22.92
N LEU A 254 6.05 -1.81 22.95
CA LEU A 254 5.55 -0.66 22.17
C LEU A 254 5.76 -0.90 20.67
N ARG A 255 4.73 -0.63 19.88
CA ARG A 255 4.79 -0.66 18.42
C ARG A 255 5.33 0.67 17.90
N GLY A 256 6.58 0.69 17.50
CA GLY A 256 7.27 1.91 17.11
C GLY A 256 8.00 2.61 18.27
N LYS A 257 8.72 3.69 17.97
CA LYS A 257 9.62 4.36 18.94
C LYS A 257 9.22 5.77 19.33
N GLY A 258 8.34 6.42 18.57
CA GLY A 258 7.94 7.80 18.81
C GLY A 258 6.44 7.96 18.80
N GLY A 259 5.97 9.12 19.26
CA GLY A 259 4.55 9.43 19.37
C GLY A 259 4.07 9.45 20.82
N LEU A 260 2.77 9.63 21.00
CA LEU A 260 2.14 9.68 22.32
C LEU A 260 1.83 8.27 22.82
N LYS A 261 2.13 8.02 24.11
CA LYS A 261 1.61 6.85 24.81
C LYS A 261 0.09 6.98 24.96
N GLU A 262 -0.61 5.87 25.13
CA GLU A 262 -2.08 5.84 25.17
C GLU A 262 -2.69 6.87 26.14
N ALA A 263 -2.20 6.92 27.38
CA ALA A 263 -2.74 7.85 28.39
C ALA A 263 -2.57 9.33 28.00
N GLU A 264 -1.41 9.70 27.46
CA GLU A 264 -1.15 11.05 26.95
C GLU A 264 -1.97 11.36 25.70
N GLY A 265 -2.15 10.38 24.79
CA GLY A 265 -2.98 10.53 23.61
C GLY A 265 -4.45 10.79 23.95
N ILE A 266 -4.99 10.08 24.93
CA ILE A 266 -6.35 10.29 25.44
C ILE A 266 -6.48 11.68 26.12
N ALA A 267 -5.50 12.10 26.91
CA ALA A 267 -5.49 13.42 27.51
C ALA A 267 -5.39 14.54 26.44
N PHE A 268 -4.59 14.31 25.39
CA PHE A 268 -4.44 15.25 24.30
C PHE A 268 -5.71 15.38 23.46
N ALA A 269 -6.46 14.29 23.25
CA ALA A 269 -7.75 14.32 22.54
C ALA A 269 -8.72 15.34 23.15
N LYS A 270 -8.82 15.42 24.48
CA LYS A 270 -9.63 16.44 25.18
C LYS A 270 -9.15 17.85 24.88
N LYS A 271 -7.83 18.07 24.85
CA LYS A 271 -7.24 19.38 24.56
C LYS A 271 -7.46 19.81 23.11
N LEU A 272 -7.48 18.85 22.19
CA LEU A 272 -7.81 19.11 20.78
C LEU A 272 -9.26 19.55 20.61
N GLU A 273 -10.21 18.90 21.30
CA GLU A 273 -11.61 19.33 21.31
C GLU A 273 -11.76 20.72 21.95
N GLU A 274 -11.10 21.00 23.08
CA GLU A 274 -11.13 22.31 23.75
C GLU A 274 -10.68 23.47 22.84
N VAL A 275 -9.71 23.23 21.94
CA VAL A 275 -9.22 24.27 20.98
C VAL A 275 -10.03 24.33 19.69
N GLY A 276 -11.03 23.43 19.54
CA GLY A 276 -12.00 23.48 18.45
C GLY A 276 -11.66 22.59 17.27
N VAL A 277 -11.06 21.45 17.49
CA VAL A 277 -11.05 20.35 16.54
C VAL A 277 -12.46 19.75 16.44
N ASP A 278 -12.91 19.44 15.23
CA ASP A 278 -14.27 18.98 14.94
C ASP A 278 -14.37 17.46 14.76
N MET A 279 -13.26 16.76 14.49
CA MET A 279 -13.16 15.30 14.39
C MET A 279 -11.74 14.83 14.72
N ILE A 280 -11.62 13.67 15.34
CA ILE A 280 -10.34 13.02 15.61
C ILE A 280 -10.26 11.72 14.83
N GLN A 281 -9.25 11.55 14.00
CA GLN A 281 -8.87 10.28 13.39
C GLN A 281 -7.77 9.62 14.23
N VAL A 282 -8.09 8.48 14.88
CA VAL A 282 -7.09 7.74 15.66
C VAL A 282 -6.27 6.85 14.75
N ALA A 283 -4.96 6.98 14.83
CA ALA A 283 -4.00 6.23 14.02
C ALA A 283 -2.80 5.76 14.84
N GLN A 284 -2.03 4.82 14.30
CA GLN A 284 -0.73 4.44 14.86
C GLN A 284 0.31 5.52 14.58
N ALA A 285 1.13 5.83 15.58
CA ALA A 285 2.29 6.71 15.42
C ALA A 285 3.37 6.09 14.51
N ASN A 286 3.96 6.92 13.66
CA ASN A 286 4.97 6.49 12.67
C ASN A 286 6.26 7.30 12.79
N HIS A 287 7.07 7.03 13.80
CA HIS A 287 8.37 7.72 13.98
C HIS A 287 9.59 6.80 13.91
N THR A 288 9.44 5.59 13.35
CA THR A 288 10.53 4.62 13.35
C THR A 288 11.18 4.38 12.00
N GLY A 289 10.59 4.94 10.94
CA GLY A 289 10.99 4.64 9.56
C GLY A 289 10.56 3.26 9.06
N ASN A 290 9.92 2.44 9.90
CA ASN A 290 9.34 1.17 9.49
C ASN A 290 7.85 1.36 9.12
N MET A 291 7.57 1.37 7.83
CA MET A 291 6.19 1.50 7.34
C MET A 291 5.28 0.36 7.80
N GLY A 292 5.83 -0.82 8.11
CA GLY A 292 5.09 -1.95 8.65
C GLY A 292 4.45 -1.66 10.02
N ASP A 293 5.03 -0.79 10.83
CA ASP A 293 4.44 -0.42 12.12
C ASP A 293 3.14 0.37 11.94
N THR A 294 3.07 1.24 10.95
CA THR A 294 1.91 2.11 10.67
C THR A 294 0.93 1.47 9.69
N ILE A 295 1.44 0.78 8.68
CA ILE A 295 0.64 0.13 7.64
C ILE A 295 1.00 -1.36 7.62
N PRO A 296 0.55 -2.12 8.61
CA PRO A 296 0.93 -3.51 8.78
C PRO A 296 0.49 -4.36 7.57
N PRO A 297 1.34 -5.32 7.15
CA PRO A 297 1.00 -6.27 6.12
C PRO A 297 -0.01 -7.32 6.60
N MET A 298 -0.39 -8.23 5.70
CA MET A 298 -1.22 -9.39 6.06
C MET A 298 -0.59 -10.21 7.17
N GLY A 299 -1.42 -10.75 8.06
CA GLY A 299 -1.03 -11.68 9.12
C GLY A 299 -0.16 -11.09 10.25
N ASP A 300 0.25 -9.83 10.18
CA ASP A 300 1.10 -9.20 11.22
C ASP A 300 0.29 -8.86 12.49
N VAL A 301 -0.75 -8.06 12.34
CA VAL A 301 -1.61 -7.63 13.47
C VAL A 301 -3.07 -8.01 13.21
N PRO A 302 -3.91 -8.07 14.24
CA PRO A 302 -5.36 -8.30 14.08
C PRO A 302 -6.02 -7.23 13.20
N TYR A 303 -7.17 -7.56 12.62
CA TYR A 303 -8.03 -6.55 12.01
C TYR A 303 -8.49 -5.52 13.04
N ASN A 304 -8.63 -4.27 12.60
CA ASN A 304 -9.08 -3.16 13.45
C ASN A 304 -8.21 -2.96 14.70
N TRP A 305 -6.92 -3.20 14.58
CA TRP A 305 -5.96 -3.20 15.69
C TRP A 305 -5.81 -1.85 16.41
N THR A 306 -6.20 -0.73 15.78
CA THR A 306 -6.25 0.60 16.41
C THR A 306 -7.56 0.88 17.14
N LEU A 307 -8.59 0.07 16.93
CA LEU A 307 -9.94 0.29 17.47
C LEU A 307 -10.00 0.36 19.00
N PRO A 308 -9.25 -0.47 19.77
CA PRO A 308 -9.28 -0.34 21.24
C PRO A 308 -8.89 1.05 21.75
N VAL A 309 -7.96 1.71 21.05
CA VAL A 309 -7.53 3.07 21.38
C VAL A 309 -8.56 4.09 20.92
N ALA A 310 -9.13 3.93 19.72
CA ALA A 310 -10.18 4.80 19.20
C ALA A 310 -11.41 4.83 20.13
N ARG A 311 -11.82 3.67 20.66
CA ARG A 311 -12.88 3.56 21.67
C ARG A 311 -12.60 4.41 22.90
N LYS A 312 -11.41 4.32 23.48
CA LYS A 312 -11.00 5.08 24.66
C LYS A 312 -10.95 6.59 24.38
N VAL A 313 -10.55 7.00 23.19
CA VAL A 313 -10.61 8.40 22.76
C VAL A 313 -12.06 8.85 22.70
N LYS A 314 -12.96 8.05 22.10
CA LYS A 314 -14.38 8.37 21.98
C LYS A 314 -15.10 8.48 23.33
N GLU A 315 -14.65 7.76 24.34
CA GLU A 315 -15.20 7.85 25.71
C GLU A 315 -14.96 9.22 26.39
N VAL A 316 -14.00 10.00 25.88
CA VAL A 316 -13.54 11.23 26.54
C VAL A 316 -13.79 12.51 25.75
N VAL A 317 -14.27 12.40 24.49
CA VAL A 317 -14.62 13.53 23.62
C VAL A 317 -16.07 13.42 23.16
N SER A 318 -16.68 14.56 22.82
CA SER A 318 -18.04 14.63 22.26
C SER A 318 -18.06 14.72 20.74
N ILE A 319 -16.95 15.12 20.14
CA ILE A 319 -16.78 15.20 18.68
C ILE A 319 -16.65 13.82 18.05
N PRO A 320 -16.99 13.65 16.75
CA PRO A 320 -16.84 12.40 16.05
C PRO A 320 -15.41 11.85 16.09
N VAL A 321 -15.31 10.52 16.20
CA VAL A 321 -14.04 9.79 16.15
C VAL A 321 -14.03 8.85 14.95
N ALA A 322 -13.02 8.98 14.10
CA ALA A 322 -12.75 8.07 12.99
C ALA A 322 -11.70 7.02 13.39
N THR A 323 -11.91 5.78 12.95
CA THR A 323 -10.93 4.69 13.10
C THR A 323 -10.38 4.27 11.75
N VAL A 324 -9.07 4.02 11.72
CA VAL A 324 -8.34 3.44 10.58
C VAL A 324 -7.45 2.32 11.11
N GLY A 325 -7.17 1.31 10.29
CA GLY A 325 -6.26 0.23 10.70
C GLY A 325 -6.77 -1.15 10.33
N ARG A 326 -6.57 -1.56 9.09
CA ARG A 326 -6.99 -2.88 8.59
C ARG A 326 -8.50 -3.16 8.73
N VAL A 327 -9.35 -2.16 8.59
CA VAL A 327 -10.79 -2.37 8.38
C VAL A 327 -10.96 -2.78 6.92
N VAL A 328 -11.25 -4.04 6.67
CA VAL A 328 -11.28 -4.60 5.31
C VAL A 328 -12.68 -4.98 4.85
N SER A 329 -13.55 -5.43 5.75
CA SER A 329 -14.93 -5.81 5.44
C SER A 329 -15.94 -4.76 5.86
N VAL A 330 -17.08 -4.78 5.19
CA VAL A 330 -18.24 -3.92 5.51
C VAL A 330 -18.87 -4.34 6.83
N GLU A 331 -18.96 -5.64 7.08
CA GLU A 331 -19.51 -6.21 8.31
C GLU A 331 -18.73 -5.74 9.54
N ALA A 332 -17.40 -5.70 9.45
CA ALA A 332 -16.54 -5.17 10.50
C ALA A 332 -16.79 -3.68 10.74
N GLY A 333 -16.86 -2.88 9.67
CA GLY A 333 -17.17 -1.45 9.79
C GLY A 333 -18.55 -1.18 10.37
N GLU A 334 -19.57 -1.91 9.91
CA GLU A 334 -20.95 -1.80 10.45
C GLU A 334 -21.01 -2.18 11.93
N LYS A 335 -20.29 -3.26 12.32
CA LYS A 335 -20.21 -3.67 13.73
C LYS A 335 -19.56 -2.60 14.59
N ILE A 336 -18.44 -2.01 14.17
CA ILE A 336 -17.76 -0.92 14.90
C ILE A 336 -18.73 0.25 15.16
N LEU A 337 -19.48 0.66 14.14
CA LEU A 337 -20.44 1.75 14.25
C LEU A 337 -21.62 1.39 15.17
N ASN A 338 -22.16 0.16 15.07
CA ASN A 338 -23.28 -0.29 15.89
C ASN A 338 -22.89 -0.42 17.37
N ASP A 339 -21.69 -0.89 17.66
CA ASP A 339 -21.16 -0.99 19.01
C ASP A 339 -20.84 0.40 19.59
N GLY A 340 -20.79 1.45 18.76
CA GLY A 340 -20.47 2.80 19.17
C GLY A 340 -18.99 3.04 19.44
N ASP A 341 -18.12 2.18 18.92
CA ASP A 341 -16.66 2.22 19.12
C ASP A 341 -15.97 3.34 18.33
N ALA A 342 -16.59 3.75 17.21
CA ALA A 342 -16.20 4.88 16.38
C ALA A 342 -17.43 5.45 15.64
N ASP A 343 -17.28 6.61 15.01
CA ASP A 343 -18.33 7.31 14.25
C ASP A 343 -18.12 7.27 12.75
N MET A 344 -16.87 7.14 12.28
CA MET A 344 -16.45 7.07 10.88
C MET A 344 -15.48 5.92 10.68
N ILE A 345 -15.53 5.32 9.49
CA ILE A 345 -14.66 4.20 9.09
C ILE A 345 -13.73 4.62 7.96
N GLY A 346 -12.43 4.53 8.23
CA GLY A 346 -11.39 4.79 7.23
C GLY A 346 -11.06 3.54 6.41
N TYR A 347 -11.59 3.46 5.19
CA TYR A 347 -11.31 2.39 4.22
C TYR A 347 -10.18 2.80 3.27
N GLY A 348 -8.92 2.90 3.73
CA GLY A 348 -7.80 3.33 2.89
C GLY A 348 -7.52 2.35 1.74
N ARG A 349 -6.74 1.30 2.01
CA ARG A 349 -6.39 0.28 1.01
C ARG A 349 -7.60 -0.46 0.44
N SER A 350 -8.70 -0.57 1.20
CA SER A 350 -9.94 -1.20 0.74
C SER A 350 -10.56 -0.43 -0.41
N LEU A 351 -10.58 0.91 -0.38
CA LEU A 351 -11.07 1.76 -1.48
C LEU A 351 -10.13 1.79 -2.69
N LEU A 352 -8.83 1.45 -2.54
CA LEU A 352 -7.96 1.19 -3.70
C LEU A 352 -8.37 -0.11 -4.42
N THR A 353 -8.77 -1.12 -3.64
CA THR A 353 -9.16 -2.43 -4.16
C THR A 353 -10.55 -2.39 -4.78
N ASP A 354 -11.50 -1.75 -4.10
CA ASP A 354 -12.89 -1.58 -4.55
C ASP A 354 -13.39 -0.16 -4.25
N PRO A 355 -13.27 0.77 -5.19
CA PRO A 355 -13.72 2.14 -4.98
C PRO A 355 -15.25 2.27 -4.84
N ASP A 356 -16.02 1.24 -5.21
CA ASP A 356 -17.48 1.24 -5.20
C ASP A 356 -18.10 0.70 -3.89
N ILE A 357 -17.33 0.57 -2.81
CA ILE A 357 -17.79 0.00 -1.53
C ILE A 357 -19.16 0.59 -1.13
N ALA A 358 -19.31 1.91 -1.09
CA ALA A 358 -20.56 2.53 -0.66
C ALA A 358 -21.76 2.23 -1.57
N LEU A 359 -21.54 2.22 -2.87
CA LEU A 359 -22.59 1.88 -3.87
C LEU A 359 -22.98 0.41 -3.79
N LYS A 360 -21.99 -0.47 -3.65
CA LYS A 360 -22.20 -1.92 -3.53
C LYS A 360 -22.92 -2.29 -2.24
N VAL A 361 -22.53 -1.67 -1.12
CA VAL A 361 -23.25 -1.81 0.16
C VAL A 361 -24.74 -1.45 0.00
N LYS A 362 -25.03 -0.33 -0.66
CA LYS A 362 -26.41 0.11 -0.90
C LYS A 362 -27.20 -0.87 -1.74
N LYS A 363 -26.56 -1.56 -2.67
CA LYS A 363 -27.19 -2.54 -3.58
C LYS A 363 -27.14 -3.98 -3.08
N GLY A 364 -26.40 -4.27 -2.01
CA GLY A 364 -26.17 -5.64 -1.55
C GLY A 364 -25.24 -6.44 -2.47
N GLU A 365 -24.34 -5.78 -3.21
CA GLU A 365 -23.40 -6.41 -4.13
C GLU A 365 -22.13 -6.86 -3.42
N CYS A 366 -21.42 -7.84 -3.98
CA CYS A 366 -20.15 -8.35 -3.45
C CYS A 366 -19.06 -7.30 -3.54
N ILE A 367 -18.30 -7.16 -2.46
CA ILE A 367 -17.16 -6.24 -2.35
C ILE A 367 -15.85 -7.01 -2.45
N ARG A 368 -14.91 -6.48 -3.22
CA ARG A 368 -13.56 -7.01 -3.34
C ARG A 368 -12.69 -6.47 -2.22
N GLU A 369 -12.42 -7.29 -1.20
CA GLU A 369 -11.68 -6.89 -0.02
C GLU A 369 -10.17 -6.76 -0.27
N CYS A 370 -9.53 -5.85 0.45
CA CYS A 370 -8.08 -5.66 0.41
C CYS A 370 -7.35 -6.87 1.02
N LEU A 371 -6.29 -7.34 0.36
CA LEU A 371 -5.43 -8.44 0.86
C LEU A 371 -4.44 -7.99 1.93
N ASN A 372 -4.29 -6.70 2.19
CA ASN A 372 -3.22 -6.14 3.02
C ASN A 372 -1.78 -6.54 2.57
N CYS A 373 -1.58 -6.82 1.30
CA CYS A 373 -0.30 -7.29 0.74
C CYS A 373 0.78 -6.21 0.65
N ASN A 374 0.41 -4.94 0.72
CA ASN A 374 1.27 -3.76 0.62
C ASN A 374 2.08 -3.60 -0.69
N LYS A 375 2.08 -4.58 -1.59
CA LYS A 375 2.90 -4.62 -2.83
C LYS A 375 2.67 -3.43 -3.77
N GLY A 376 1.41 -3.16 -4.16
CA GLY A 376 1.10 -2.12 -5.15
C GLY A 376 0.97 -0.71 -4.55
N CYS A 377 0.77 -0.59 -3.25
CA CYS A 377 0.56 0.69 -2.56
C CYS A 377 1.78 1.10 -1.72
N VAL A 378 2.06 0.42 -0.61
CA VAL A 378 3.13 0.82 0.32
C VAL A 378 4.51 0.70 -0.31
N ASP A 379 4.80 -0.45 -0.95
CA ASP A 379 6.10 -0.66 -1.61
C ASP A 379 6.31 0.31 -2.78
N ALA A 380 5.25 0.66 -3.52
CA ALA A 380 5.33 1.65 -4.58
C ALA A 380 5.78 3.02 -4.05
N ILE A 381 5.18 3.49 -2.94
CA ILE A 381 5.57 4.75 -2.29
C ILE A 381 7.03 4.71 -1.83
N GLN A 382 7.45 3.64 -1.16
CA GLN A 382 8.82 3.50 -0.70
C GLN A 382 9.84 3.48 -1.86
N ASN A 383 9.44 2.92 -3.00
CA ASN A 383 10.24 2.91 -4.23
C ASN A 383 10.05 4.16 -5.10
N ARG A 384 9.35 5.20 -4.62
CA ARG A 384 9.03 6.44 -5.36
C ARG A 384 8.31 6.17 -6.69
N GLN A 385 7.41 5.20 -6.68
CA GLN A 385 6.55 4.84 -7.79
C GLN A 385 5.11 5.27 -7.52
N TYR A 386 4.31 5.32 -8.56
CA TYR A 386 2.87 5.52 -8.45
C TYR A 386 2.20 4.34 -7.76
N ILE A 387 1.25 4.62 -6.86
CA ILE A 387 0.49 3.55 -6.24
C ILE A 387 -0.37 2.81 -7.26
N SER A 388 -0.64 1.55 -6.94
CA SER A 388 -1.58 0.70 -7.65
C SER A 388 -2.12 -0.37 -6.69
N CYS A 389 -3.09 -1.17 -7.14
CA CYS A 389 -3.57 -2.32 -6.39
C CYS A 389 -3.33 -3.61 -7.18
N VAL A 390 -2.90 -4.68 -6.49
CA VAL A 390 -2.67 -5.99 -7.13
C VAL A 390 -3.97 -6.63 -7.65
N LEU A 391 -5.11 -6.34 -7.02
CA LEU A 391 -6.43 -6.87 -7.40
C LEU A 391 -7.25 -5.93 -8.29
N ASN A 392 -6.83 -4.68 -8.47
CA ASN A 392 -7.61 -3.69 -9.23
C ASN A 392 -6.76 -3.10 -10.36
N ALA A 393 -6.96 -3.60 -11.58
CA ALA A 393 -6.24 -3.17 -12.76
C ALA A 393 -6.53 -1.70 -13.15
N GLU A 394 -7.66 -1.14 -12.73
CA GLU A 394 -8.04 0.25 -12.98
C GLU A 394 -7.30 1.23 -12.06
N ASN A 395 -6.89 0.76 -10.86
CA ASN A 395 -6.27 1.64 -9.87
C ASN A 395 -4.94 2.23 -10.37
N GLY A 396 -4.89 3.55 -10.39
CA GLY A 396 -3.80 4.35 -10.96
C GLY A 396 -3.93 4.59 -12.48
N ASN A 397 -5.01 4.11 -13.12
CA ASN A 397 -5.28 4.28 -14.55
C ASN A 397 -6.73 4.71 -14.81
N GLU A 398 -7.40 5.29 -13.82
CA GLU A 398 -8.84 5.62 -13.83
C GLU A 398 -9.24 6.54 -14.98
N ALA A 399 -8.30 7.34 -15.49
CA ALA A 399 -8.53 8.22 -16.65
C ALA A 399 -8.70 7.47 -17.97
N THR A 400 -8.13 6.27 -18.10
CA THR A 400 -7.99 5.58 -19.39
C THR A 400 -8.48 4.14 -19.37
N VAL A 401 -8.59 3.53 -18.20
CA VAL A 401 -8.94 2.12 -18.02
C VAL A 401 -10.26 2.01 -17.27
N SER A 402 -11.26 1.41 -17.93
CA SER A 402 -12.56 1.08 -17.36
C SER A 402 -13.24 -0.01 -18.19
N ILE A 403 -14.13 -0.78 -17.58
CA ILE A 403 -14.97 -1.73 -18.31
C ILE A 403 -16.15 -0.95 -18.91
N LYS A 404 -16.32 -1.06 -20.23
CA LYS A 404 -17.48 -0.49 -20.93
C LYS A 404 -18.36 -1.62 -21.45
N PRO A 405 -19.68 -1.56 -21.26
CA PRO A 405 -20.58 -2.55 -21.83
C PRO A 405 -20.38 -2.71 -23.33
N THR A 406 -20.39 -3.95 -23.82
CA THR A 406 -20.34 -4.23 -25.27
C THR A 406 -21.74 -4.11 -25.91
N ASN A 407 -21.76 -3.70 -27.17
CA ASN A 407 -22.96 -3.77 -28.00
C ASN A 407 -23.04 -5.08 -28.80
N ASN A 408 -22.03 -5.94 -28.72
CA ASN A 408 -21.93 -7.20 -29.45
C ASN A 408 -21.60 -8.35 -28.47
N PRO A 409 -22.58 -8.85 -27.67
CA PRO A 409 -22.34 -9.94 -26.73
C PRO A 409 -21.85 -11.20 -27.44
N GLN A 410 -20.79 -11.80 -26.93
CA GLN A 410 -20.20 -13.03 -27.44
C GLN A 410 -20.30 -14.15 -26.40
N LYS A 411 -20.19 -15.40 -26.85
CA LYS A 411 -20.00 -16.58 -26.01
C LYS A 411 -18.50 -16.75 -25.77
N VAL A 412 -18.05 -16.50 -24.54
CA VAL A 412 -16.63 -16.55 -24.15
C VAL A 412 -16.39 -17.77 -23.30
N VAL A 413 -15.43 -18.61 -23.69
CA VAL A 413 -14.94 -19.71 -22.87
C VAL A 413 -13.64 -19.28 -22.15
N VAL A 414 -13.57 -19.54 -20.85
CA VAL A 414 -12.37 -19.34 -20.03
C VAL A 414 -11.85 -20.70 -19.57
N ILE A 415 -10.60 -21.00 -19.84
CA ILE A 415 -9.95 -22.28 -19.53
C ILE A 415 -8.96 -22.10 -18.41
N GLY A 416 -9.31 -22.60 -17.21
CA GLY A 416 -8.55 -22.49 -15.97
C GLY A 416 -9.17 -21.51 -14.97
N GLY A 417 -9.42 -22.01 -13.76
CA GLY A 417 -10.05 -21.31 -12.64
C GLY A 417 -9.05 -20.70 -11.65
N GLY A 418 -7.80 -20.44 -12.08
CA GLY A 418 -6.84 -19.65 -11.34
C GLY A 418 -7.17 -18.16 -11.36
N ILE A 419 -6.39 -17.32 -10.63
CA ILE A 419 -6.70 -15.89 -10.43
C ILE A 419 -6.85 -15.11 -11.75
N ALA A 420 -6.08 -15.46 -12.80
CA ALA A 420 -6.19 -14.84 -14.11
C ALA A 420 -7.51 -15.21 -14.80
N GLY A 421 -7.89 -16.50 -14.81
CA GLY A 421 -9.16 -16.94 -15.41
C GLY A 421 -10.36 -16.39 -14.69
N LEU A 422 -10.33 -16.32 -13.36
CA LEU A 422 -11.39 -15.74 -12.53
C LEU A 422 -11.62 -14.25 -12.85
N GLU A 423 -10.54 -13.47 -12.97
CA GLU A 423 -10.65 -12.05 -13.36
C GLU A 423 -11.10 -11.89 -14.81
N ALA A 424 -10.61 -12.71 -15.73
CA ALA A 424 -11.05 -12.69 -17.12
C ALA A 424 -12.56 -12.99 -17.24
N ALA A 425 -13.06 -14.01 -16.53
CA ALA A 425 -14.47 -14.36 -16.49
C ALA A 425 -15.32 -13.20 -15.93
N ARG A 426 -14.88 -12.58 -14.83
CA ARG A 426 -15.55 -11.43 -14.24
C ARG A 426 -15.64 -10.25 -15.22
N VAL A 427 -14.51 -9.88 -15.83
CA VAL A 427 -14.45 -8.73 -16.74
C VAL A 427 -15.32 -8.96 -17.97
N ALA A 428 -15.21 -10.14 -18.60
CA ALA A 428 -16.03 -10.49 -19.76
C ALA A 428 -17.54 -10.47 -19.43
N ALA A 429 -17.94 -11.03 -18.27
CA ALA A 429 -19.34 -11.02 -17.83
C ALA A 429 -19.84 -9.60 -17.51
N VAL A 430 -19.04 -8.76 -16.81
CA VAL A 430 -19.40 -7.35 -16.54
C VAL A 430 -19.52 -6.55 -17.84
N LYS A 431 -18.70 -6.87 -18.84
CA LYS A 431 -18.79 -6.25 -20.17
C LYS A 431 -20.06 -6.64 -20.93
N GLY A 432 -20.72 -7.75 -20.57
CA GLY A 432 -22.00 -8.21 -21.13
C GLY A 432 -21.91 -9.46 -22.01
N HIS A 433 -20.75 -10.17 -21.98
CA HIS A 433 -20.60 -11.45 -22.67
C HIS A 433 -21.24 -12.59 -21.87
N THR A 434 -21.63 -13.67 -22.56
CA THR A 434 -22.01 -14.95 -21.94
C THR A 434 -20.74 -15.75 -21.68
N VAL A 435 -20.46 -16.08 -20.42
CA VAL A 435 -19.17 -16.67 -20.02
C VAL A 435 -19.36 -18.06 -19.44
N THR A 436 -18.57 -19.02 -19.95
CA THR A 436 -18.40 -20.35 -19.37
C THR A 436 -16.96 -20.52 -18.91
N LEU A 437 -16.73 -20.97 -17.68
CA LEU A 437 -15.42 -21.23 -17.11
C LEU A 437 -15.24 -22.72 -16.81
N PHE A 438 -14.17 -23.31 -17.31
CA PHE A 438 -13.77 -24.70 -17.03
C PHE A 438 -12.55 -24.74 -16.14
N GLU A 439 -12.62 -25.54 -15.08
CA GLU A 439 -11.50 -25.84 -14.18
C GLU A 439 -11.38 -27.36 -13.98
N LYS A 440 -10.17 -27.87 -14.24
CA LYS A 440 -9.90 -29.31 -14.16
C LYS A 440 -9.90 -29.87 -12.74
N SER A 441 -9.64 -29.01 -11.73
CA SER A 441 -9.69 -29.39 -10.32
C SER A 441 -11.11 -29.24 -9.75
N ASP A 442 -11.33 -29.77 -8.55
CA ASP A 442 -12.59 -29.70 -7.82
C ASP A 442 -12.83 -28.35 -7.14
N HIS A 443 -11.91 -27.40 -7.28
CA HIS A 443 -11.95 -26.08 -6.63
C HIS A 443 -11.30 -24.98 -7.48
N LEU A 444 -11.77 -23.75 -7.27
CA LEU A 444 -11.22 -22.53 -7.86
C LEU A 444 -10.00 -22.02 -7.08
N GLY A 445 -9.20 -21.15 -7.70
CA GLY A 445 -8.09 -20.43 -7.08
C GLY A 445 -6.71 -20.80 -7.62
N GLY A 446 -6.54 -22.02 -8.14
CA GLY A 446 -5.26 -22.47 -8.69
C GLY A 446 -4.10 -22.26 -7.71
N GLN A 447 -3.03 -21.60 -8.16
CA GLN A 447 -1.82 -21.34 -7.36
C GLN A 447 -2.08 -20.49 -6.10
N ILE A 448 -3.17 -19.72 -6.01
CA ILE A 448 -3.48 -18.92 -4.82
C ILE A 448 -3.66 -19.83 -3.59
N ASN A 449 -4.22 -21.02 -3.79
CA ASN A 449 -4.45 -21.97 -2.71
C ASN A 449 -3.13 -22.40 -2.04
N ILE A 450 -2.11 -22.74 -2.83
CA ILE A 450 -0.78 -23.10 -2.27
C ILE A 450 -0.02 -21.87 -1.76
N ALA A 451 -0.15 -20.74 -2.44
CA ALA A 451 0.49 -19.49 -2.02
C ALA A 451 -0.08 -18.90 -0.72
N SER A 452 -1.24 -19.39 -0.27
CA SER A 452 -1.86 -18.98 1.00
C SER A 452 -1.34 -19.73 2.23
N VAL A 453 -0.61 -20.83 2.03
CA VAL A 453 -0.17 -21.77 3.08
C VAL A 453 0.98 -21.23 3.93
N PRO A 454 1.99 -20.51 3.37
CA PRO A 454 3.08 -19.96 4.18
C PRO A 454 2.57 -19.04 5.29
N PRO A 455 3.34 -18.84 6.36
CA PRO A 455 2.97 -17.95 7.46
C PRO A 455 2.47 -16.60 6.98
N ARG A 456 1.42 -16.05 7.61
CA ARG A 456 0.80 -14.75 7.33
C ARG A 456 0.06 -14.62 5.99
N LYS A 457 0.17 -15.57 5.06
CA LYS A 457 -0.34 -15.48 3.68
C LYS A 457 -1.81 -15.86 3.49
N ASN A 458 -2.49 -16.40 4.50
CA ASN A 458 -3.88 -16.87 4.39
C ASN A 458 -4.88 -15.81 3.90
N GLU A 459 -4.59 -14.53 4.11
CA GLU A 459 -5.47 -13.42 3.67
C GLU A 459 -5.59 -13.30 2.14
N ILE A 460 -4.68 -13.91 1.36
CA ILE A 460 -4.80 -13.88 -0.11
C ILE A 460 -5.99 -14.71 -0.62
N LEU A 461 -6.49 -15.68 0.16
CA LEU A 461 -7.68 -16.47 -0.17
C LEU A 461 -8.94 -15.61 -0.35
N ARG A 462 -9.00 -14.42 0.28
CA ARG A 462 -10.11 -13.47 0.07
C ARG A 462 -10.32 -13.11 -1.41
N SER A 463 -9.26 -13.16 -2.22
CA SER A 463 -9.40 -12.96 -3.67
C SER A 463 -10.21 -14.08 -4.32
N VAL A 464 -9.96 -15.33 -3.95
CA VAL A 464 -10.72 -16.48 -4.46
C VAL A 464 -12.15 -16.46 -3.95
N GLU A 465 -12.34 -16.21 -2.66
CA GLU A 465 -13.68 -16.09 -2.03
C GLU A 465 -14.54 -15.00 -2.70
N TYR A 466 -13.92 -13.88 -3.08
CA TYR A 466 -14.60 -12.84 -3.83
C TYR A 466 -15.13 -13.37 -5.16
N TYR A 467 -14.30 -14.07 -5.97
CA TYR A 467 -14.74 -14.58 -7.26
C TYR A 467 -15.77 -15.70 -7.11
N GLN A 468 -15.65 -16.57 -6.12
CA GLN A 468 -16.66 -17.59 -5.80
C GLN A 468 -18.05 -16.96 -5.51
N LYS A 469 -18.07 -15.79 -4.90
CA LYS A 469 -19.30 -15.04 -4.60
C LYS A 469 -19.80 -14.23 -5.79
N VAL A 470 -18.93 -13.54 -6.52
CA VAL A 470 -19.35 -12.59 -7.55
C VAL A 470 -19.67 -13.23 -8.88
N LEU A 471 -18.95 -14.27 -9.33
CA LEU A 471 -19.16 -14.89 -10.64
C LEU A 471 -20.58 -15.48 -10.82
N PRO A 472 -21.16 -16.17 -9.83
CA PRO A 472 -22.55 -16.62 -9.92
C PRO A 472 -23.55 -15.46 -10.05
N THR A 473 -23.30 -14.31 -9.41
CA THR A 473 -24.19 -13.12 -9.54
C THR A 473 -24.11 -12.48 -10.93
N LEU A 474 -23.04 -12.74 -11.66
CA LEU A 474 -22.83 -12.31 -13.05
C LEU A 474 -23.27 -13.36 -14.08
N ASN A 475 -23.91 -14.44 -13.63
CA ASN A 475 -24.37 -15.57 -14.47
C ASN A 475 -23.23 -16.26 -15.24
N VAL A 476 -22.03 -16.33 -14.66
CA VAL A 476 -20.94 -17.14 -15.21
C VAL A 476 -21.23 -18.61 -14.95
N ASP A 477 -21.21 -19.42 -16.02
CA ASP A 477 -21.38 -20.88 -15.93
C ASP A 477 -20.04 -21.52 -15.57
N ILE A 478 -19.94 -22.17 -14.40
CA ILE A 478 -18.69 -22.69 -13.85
C ILE A 478 -18.71 -24.21 -13.78
N HIS A 479 -17.77 -24.84 -14.47
CA HIS A 479 -17.59 -26.30 -14.52
C HIS A 479 -16.29 -26.69 -13.79
N LEU A 480 -16.44 -27.39 -12.66
CA LEU A 480 -15.33 -27.96 -11.90
C LEU A 480 -15.14 -29.44 -12.24
N ASN A 481 -13.94 -29.99 -12.03
CA ASN A 481 -13.55 -31.36 -12.42
C ASN A 481 -13.77 -31.62 -13.93
N GLU A 482 -13.67 -30.56 -14.74
CA GLU A 482 -13.95 -30.67 -16.16
C GLU A 482 -12.93 -29.88 -16.99
N GLU A 483 -12.37 -30.56 -18.01
CA GLU A 483 -11.58 -29.88 -19.04
C GLU A 483 -12.48 -29.36 -20.14
N ALA A 484 -12.16 -28.20 -20.70
CA ALA A 484 -12.93 -27.61 -21.78
C ALA A 484 -12.91 -28.50 -23.02
N LYS A 485 -14.10 -28.79 -23.53
CA LYS A 485 -14.34 -29.51 -24.78
C LYS A 485 -15.05 -28.60 -25.76
N ASP A 486 -14.98 -28.93 -27.05
CA ASP A 486 -15.67 -28.18 -28.13
C ASP A 486 -15.46 -26.68 -28.07
N ILE A 487 -14.21 -26.22 -27.79
CA ILE A 487 -13.83 -24.80 -27.66
C ILE A 487 -14.32 -24.00 -28.88
N ASN A 488 -14.28 -24.58 -30.07
CA ASN A 488 -14.72 -23.94 -31.30
C ASN A 488 -16.25 -23.70 -31.41
N SER A 489 -17.04 -24.13 -30.41
CA SER A 489 -18.45 -23.80 -30.30
C SER A 489 -18.73 -22.44 -29.63
N TYR A 490 -17.70 -21.78 -29.14
CA TYR A 490 -17.69 -20.44 -28.59
C TYR A 490 -17.26 -19.41 -29.65
N ASP A 491 -17.44 -18.14 -29.32
CA ASP A 491 -17.02 -17.04 -30.21
C ASP A 491 -15.58 -16.57 -29.87
N TYR A 492 -15.15 -16.73 -28.63
CA TYR A 492 -13.83 -16.33 -28.13
C TYR A 492 -13.34 -17.26 -27.00
N ALA A 493 -12.03 -17.52 -26.95
CA ALA A 493 -11.41 -18.30 -25.88
C ALA A 493 -10.34 -17.53 -25.12
N ILE A 494 -10.37 -17.58 -23.76
CA ILE A 494 -9.33 -17.07 -22.88
C ILE A 494 -8.66 -18.26 -22.19
N ILE A 495 -7.38 -18.44 -22.42
CA ILE A 495 -6.56 -19.55 -21.91
C ILE A 495 -5.79 -19.06 -20.70
N ALA A 496 -6.07 -19.64 -19.52
CA ALA A 496 -5.53 -19.24 -18.22
C ALA A 496 -4.98 -20.44 -17.44
N VAL A 497 -4.30 -21.35 -18.11
CA VAL A 497 -3.82 -22.63 -17.55
C VAL A 497 -2.62 -22.53 -16.61
N GLY A 498 -2.08 -21.33 -16.39
CA GLY A 498 -1.09 -21.04 -15.35
C GLY A 498 0.30 -21.66 -15.60
N ALA A 499 0.93 -22.13 -14.52
CA ALA A 499 2.28 -22.67 -14.49
C ALA A 499 2.37 -23.91 -13.56
N HIS A 500 3.51 -24.59 -13.61
CA HIS A 500 3.87 -25.67 -12.69
C HIS A 500 5.28 -25.48 -12.12
N ASN A 501 5.58 -26.17 -11.02
CA ASN A 501 6.94 -26.12 -10.46
C ASN A 501 7.95 -26.67 -11.46
N MET A 502 9.09 -26.02 -11.56
CA MET A 502 10.16 -26.49 -12.45
C MET A 502 10.78 -27.79 -11.91
N GLU A 503 11.00 -28.76 -12.78
CA GLU A 503 11.78 -29.93 -12.39
C GLU A 503 13.20 -29.53 -11.96
N MET A 504 13.84 -30.34 -11.10
CA MET A 504 15.19 -30.09 -10.62
C MET A 504 16.19 -30.11 -11.78
N PRO A 505 16.77 -28.96 -12.16
CA PRO A 505 17.71 -28.90 -13.30
C PRO A 505 19.15 -29.23 -12.90
N ILE A 506 19.43 -29.35 -11.61
CA ILE A 506 20.75 -29.62 -11.08
C ILE A 506 21.00 -31.12 -11.16
N PRO A 507 22.21 -31.60 -11.56
CA PRO A 507 22.54 -33.02 -11.58
C PRO A 507 22.27 -33.67 -10.22
N HIS A 508 21.52 -34.77 -10.20
CA HIS A 508 21.15 -35.46 -8.97
C HIS A 508 20.95 -36.97 -9.19
N ASP A 509 21.10 -37.71 -8.13
CA ASP A 509 20.76 -39.12 -8.05
C ASP A 509 19.30 -39.33 -7.55
N ASN A 510 19.03 -40.47 -6.94
CA ASN A 510 17.73 -40.80 -6.32
C ASN A 510 17.58 -40.20 -4.91
N SER A 511 18.22 -39.06 -4.61
CA SER A 511 18.07 -38.33 -3.36
C SER A 511 16.60 -37.92 -3.11
N ASN A 512 16.23 -37.74 -1.85
CA ASN A 512 14.88 -37.37 -1.44
C ASN A 512 14.61 -35.87 -1.79
N ILE A 513 14.22 -35.63 -3.04
CA ILE A 513 13.91 -34.27 -3.57
C ILE A 513 12.42 -34.14 -3.70
N VAL A 514 11.87 -33.05 -3.11
CA VAL A 514 10.45 -32.71 -3.13
C VAL A 514 10.29 -31.29 -3.67
N SER A 515 9.24 -31.03 -4.44
CA SER A 515 8.98 -29.65 -4.89
C SER A 515 8.44 -28.78 -3.75
N SER A 516 8.75 -27.49 -3.77
CA SER A 516 8.16 -26.52 -2.83
C SER A 516 6.63 -26.48 -2.91
N TRP A 517 6.07 -26.70 -4.11
CA TRP A 517 4.62 -26.73 -4.29
C TRP A 517 3.98 -27.98 -3.64
N ASP A 518 4.60 -29.14 -3.74
CA ASP A 518 4.09 -30.37 -3.08
C ASP A 518 4.14 -30.23 -1.56
N VAL A 519 5.22 -29.65 -1.02
CA VAL A 519 5.34 -29.35 0.42
C VAL A 519 4.20 -28.42 0.87
N LEU A 520 3.93 -27.36 0.14
CA LEU A 520 2.85 -26.41 0.45
C LEU A 520 1.46 -27.01 0.18
N ASN A 521 1.34 -28.03 -0.69
CA ASN A 521 0.13 -28.84 -0.86
C ASN A 521 -0.06 -29.91 0.20
N GLY A 522 0.82 -30.00 1.19
CA GLY A 522 0.66 -30.88 2.34
C GLY A 522 1.49 -32.17 2.27
N GLN A 523 2.41 -32.32 1.30
CA GLN A 523 3.34 -33.42 1.33
C GLN A 523 4.22 -33.34 2.59
N GLU A 524 4.21 -34.39 3.41
CA GLU A 524 5.03 -34.46 4.59
C GLU A 524 6.51 -34.54 4.22
N VAL A 525 7.34 -33.85 4.97
CA VAL A 525 8.80 -33.90 4.90
C VAL A 525 9.36 -34.33 6.25
N THR A 526 10.55 -34.88 6.26
CA THR A 526 11.18 -35.40 7.46
C THR A 526 12.55 -34.78 7.69
N GLY A 527 12.93 -34.67 8.97
CA GLY A 527 14.26 -34.30 9.43
C GLY A 527 14.73 -32.91 9.00
N ASP A 528 16.03 -32.81 8.71
CA ASP A 528 16.68 -31.58 8.31
C ASP A 528 16.42 -31.29 6.83
N CYS A 529 15.99 -30.07 6.52
CA CYS A 529 15.58 -29.64 5.20
C CYS A 529 16.60 -28.68 4.56
N VAL A 530 16.93 -28.92 3.29
CA VAL A 530 17.71 -27.97 2.48
C VAL A 530 16.83 -27.43 1.36
N VAL A 531 16.55 -26.14 1.36
CA VAL A 531 15.78 -25.45 0.32
C VAL A 531 16.75 -24.88 -0.71
N ILE A 532 16.67 -25.37 -1.95
CA ILE A 532 17.48 -24.91 -3.07
C ILE A 532 16.68 -23.86 -3.85
N GLY A 533 17.18 -22.62 -3.84
CA GLY A 533 16.52 -21.42 -4.34
C GLY A 533 15.91 -20.58 -3.22
N GLY A 534 16.46 -19.41 -2.97
CA GLY A 534 16.03 -18.46 -1.95
C GLY A 534 15.16 -17.32 -2.50
N GLY A 535 14.50 -17.52 -3.65
CA GLY A 535 13.47 -16.60 -4.15
C GLY A 535 12.25 -16.56 -3.21
N LEU A 536 11.17 -15.86 -3.63
CA LEU A 536 9.98 -15.71 -2.77
C LEU A 536 9.41 -17.07 -2.31
N VAL A 537 9.14 -17.98 -3.24
CA VAL A 537 8.56 -19.29 -2.93
C VAL A 537 9.48 -20.13 -2.02
N GLY A 538 10.80 -20.10 -2.29
CA GLY A 538 11.75 -20.83 -1.46
C GLY A 538 11.88 -20.27 -0.05
N ALA A 539 11.91 -18.96 0.09
CA ALA A 539 11.94 -18.30 1.40
C ALA A 539 10.66 -18.56 2.20
N GLU A 540 9.48 -18.45 1.56
CA GLU A 540 8.18 -18.74 2.17
C GLU A 540 8.05 -20.24 2.57
N THR A 541 8.56 -21.15 1.74
CA THR A 541 8.58 -22.59 2.06
C THR A 541 9.53 -22.89 3.23
N ALA A 542 10.70 -22.22 3.25
CA ALA A 542 11.65 -22.35 4.36
C ALA A 542 11.05 -21.85 5.68
N GLU A 543 10.36 -20.71 5.65
CA GLU A 543 9.65 -20.17 6.81
C GLU A 543 8.55 -21.12 7.30
N TYR A 544 7.77 -21.68 6.38
CA TYR A 544 6.74 -22.67 6.69
C TYR A 544 7.31 -23.93 7.36
N LEU A 545 8.41 -24.48 6.84
CA LEU A 545 9.07 -25.65 7.41
C LEU A 545 9.69 -25.36 8.77
N ALA A 546 10.35 -24.21 8.92
CA ALA A 546 10.93 -23.78 10.18
C ALA A 546 9.87 -23.62 11.28
N ASN A 547 8.72 -23.02 10.95
CA ASN A 547 7.58 -22.92 11.87
C ASN A 547 6.95 -24.28 12.22
N LYS A 548 7.17 -25.33 11.42
CA LYS A 548 6.80 -26.73 11.73
C LYS A 548 7.85 -27.44 12.58
N GLY A 549 8.98 -26.82 12.87
CA GLY A 549 10.03 -27.35 13.74
C GLY A 549 11.16 -28.06 13.01
N HIS A 550 11.23 -27.99 11.68
CA HIS A 550 12.36 -28.52 10.92
C HIS A 550 13.58 -27.59 11.04
N GLN A 551 14.79 -28.18 11.04
CA GLN A 551 16.02 -27.42 10.82
C GLN A 551 16.13 -27.11 9.33
N VAL A 552 16.25 -25.83 8.98
CA VAL A 552 16.20 -25.41 7.57
C VAL A 552 17.48 -24.69 7.18
N THR A 553 18.05 -25.08 6.04
CA THR A 553 19.12 -24.34 5.35
C THR A 553 18.62 -23.90 3.99
N ILE A 554 18.71 -22.61 3.67
CA ILE A 554 18.43 -22.06 2.33
C ILE A 554 19.75 -21.89 1.60
N VAL A 555 19.82 -22.39 0.34
CA VAL A 555 20.96 -22.22 -0.55
C VAL A 555 20.54 -21.37 -1.74
N GLU A 556 21.13 -20.17 -1.88
CA GLU A 556 20.79 -19.19 -2.91
C GLU A 556 22.04 -18.73 -3.64
N MET A 557 22.00 -18.78 -4.98
CA MET A 557 23.11 -18.34 -5.82
C MET A 557 23.28 -16.82 -5.91
N MET A 558 22.23 -16.07 -5.65
CA MET A 558 22.23 -14.62 -5.61
C MET A 558 22.67 -14.10 -4.25
N ASP A 559 22.84 -12.78 -4.13
CA ASP A 559 23.31 -12.09 -2.91
C ASP A 559 22.22 -11.87 -1.86
N LYS A 560 20.97 -12.22 -2.15
CA LYS A 560 19.82 -11.94 -1.28
C LYS A 560 18.79 -13.07 -1.28
N ILE A 561 18.24 -13.34 -0.10
CA ILE A 561 17.05 -14.17 0.10
C ILE A 561 15.79 -13.30 -0.04
N ALA A 562 14.71 -13.90 -0.55
CA ALA A 562 13.40 -13.27 -0.74
C ALA A 562 13.47 -11.94 -1.53
N ALA A 563 14.35 -11.88 -2.54
CA ALA A 563 14.45 -10.70 -3.39
C ALA A 563 13.07 -10.37 -4.02
N GLY A 564 12.61 -9.12 -3.82
CA GLY A 564 11.29 -8.67 -4.28
C GLY A 564 10.14 -8.93 -3.30
N GLU A 565 10.42 -9.41 -2.05
CA GLU A 565 9.38 -9.42 -1.02
C GLU A 565 9.01 -7.99 -0.60
N SER A 566 7.77 -7.82 -0.09
CA SER A 566 7.32 -6.52 0.41
C SER A 566 8.26 -6.00 1.50
N THR A 567 8.58 -4.72 1.42
CA THR A 567 9.41 -4.02 2.42
C THR A 567 8.83 -4.10 3.83
N THR A 568 7.54 -4.36 3.96
CA THR A 568 6.84 -4.52 5.25
C THR A 568 6.77 -5.97 5.71
N VAL A 569 6.89 -6.95 4.81
CA VAL A 569 6.88 -8.40 5.13
C VAL A 569 8.28 -8.91 5.40
N LEU A 570 9.26 -8.48 4.60
CA LEU A 570 10.65 -8.96 4.69
C LEU A 570 11.25 -8.90 6.12
N PRO A 571 11.08 -7.80 6.90
CA PRO A 571 11.58 -7.76 8.27
C PRO A 571 10.96 -8.83 9.18
N LEU A 572 9.67 -9.15 8.99
CA LEU A 572 8.97 -10.17 9.75
C LEU A 572 9.49 -11.58 9.41
N MET A 573 9.69 -11.86 8.13
CA MET A 573 10.27 -13.11 7.65
C MET A 573 11.71 -13.29 8.16
N MET A 574 12.55 -12.25 8.10
CA MET A 574 13.92 -12.30 8.63
C MET A 574 13.96 -12.52 10.14
N LYS A 575 13.00 -11.96 10.88
CA LYS A 575 12.84 -12.22 12.30
C LYS A 575 12.48 -13.69 12.54
N ASP A 576 11.52 -14.25 11.81
CA ASP A 576 11.15 -15.67 11.93
C ASP A 576 12.33 -16.60 11.59
N PHE A 577 13.14 -16.27 10.59
CA PHE A 577 14.37 -16.99 10.28
C PHE A 577 15.36 -16.96 11.44
N ALA A 578 15.53 -15.81 12.09
CA ALA A 578 16.41 -15.69 13.25
C ALA A 578 15.87 -16.48 14.45
N ASP A 579 14.57 -16.37 14.74
CA ASP A 579 13.92 -17.06 15.86
C ASP A 579 13.99 -18.60 15.73
N HIS A 580 13.98 -19.12 14.49
CA HIS A 580 14.05 -20.58 14.20
C HIS A 580 15.44 -21.05 13.75
N ASN A 581 16.47 -20.19 13.81
CA ASN A 581 17.84 -20.50 13.40
C ASN A 581 17.96 -21.00 11.95
N VAL A 582 17.17 -20.45 11.01
CA VAL A 582 17.26 -20.81 9.59
C VAL A 582 18.61 -20.34 9.03
N LYS A 583 19.39 -21.30 8.54
CA LYS A 583 20.68 -21.01 7.93
C LYS A 583 20.51 -20.49 6.51
N GLN A 584 21.14 -19.37 6.19
CA GLN A 584 21.05 -18.71 4.87
C GLN A 584 22.42 -18.70 4.21
N LEU A 585 22.58 -19.42 3.11
CA LEU A 585 23.80 -19.48 2.30
C LEU A 585 23.54 -18.74 0.99
N VAL A 586 23.87 -17.45 0.95
CA VAL A 586 23.80 -16.59 -0.25
C VAL A 586 25.12 -16.65 -1.04
N ASN A 587 25.11 -16.18 -2.29
CA ASN A 587 26.23 -16.29 -3.24
C ASN A 587 26.75 -17.73 -3.35
N THR A 588 25.86 -18.72 -3.16
CA THR A 588 26.22 -20.14 -3.08
C THR A 588 25.45 -20.91 -4.14
N LYS A 589 26.18 -21.36 -5.19
CA LYS A 589 25.62 -22.19 -6.25
C LYS A 589 25.73 -23.65 -5.87
N VAL A 590 24.66 -24.40 -6.07
CA VAL A 590 24.67 -25.86 -5.96
C VAL A 590 25.26 -26.45 -7.24
N ASP A 591 26.24 -27.36 -7.10
CA ASP A 591 26.90 -28.04 -8.21
C ASP A 591 26.17 -29.34 -8.58
N HIS A 592 25.90 -30.19 -7.60
CA HIS A 592 25.16 -31.44 -7.76
C HIS A 592 24.60 -31.93 -6.41
N ILE A 593 23.76 -32.98 -6.47
CA ILE A 593 23.14 -33.59 -5.31
C ILE A 593 23.41 -35.10 -5.40
N GLU A 594 23.97 -35.70 -4.36
CA GLU A 594 24.24 -37.10 -4.30
C GLU A 594 24.07 -37.64 -2.86
N ASN A 595 23.38 -38.79 -2.69
CA ASN A 595 23.17 -39.46 -1.39
C ASN A 595 22.56 -38.51 -0.31
N ASN A 596 21.61 -37.68 -0.68
CA ASN A 596 20.99 -36.63 0.17
C ASN A 596 22.02 -35.61 0.70
N ILE A 597 23.11 -35.37 -0.02
CA ILE A 597 24.07 -34.28 0.25
C ILE A 597 24.01 -33.28 -0.90
N VAL A 598 23.82 -32.04 -0.55
CA VAL A 598 23.88 -30.90 -1.49
C VAL A 598 25.33 -30.41 -1.54
N TYR A 599 25.97 -30.53 -2.70
CA TYR A 599 27.35 -30.12 -2.94
C TYR A 599 27.41 -28.72 -3.54
N THR A 600 28.25 -27.89 -2.98
CA THR A 600 28.59 -26.55 -3.47
C THR A 600 30.11 -26.45 -3.63
N ALA A 601 30.61 -25.36 -4.18
CA ALA A 601 32.06 -25.17 -4.32
C ALA A 601 32.83 -25.24 -2.99
N ASN A 602 32.19 -24.89 -1.87
CA ASN A 602 32.84 -24.77 -0.57
C ASN A 602 32.28 -25.68 0.53
N ASP A 603 31.07 -26.21 0.35
CA ASP A 603 30.33 -26.93 1.40
C ASP A 603 29.67 -28.22 0.89
N GLN A 604 29.49 -29.13 1.82
CA GLN A 604 28.67 -30.36 1.67
C GLN A 604 27.57 -30.29 2.74
N ILE A 605 26.32 -30.12 2.32
CA ILE A 605 25.20 -29.94 3.22
C ILE A 605 24.33 -31.18 3.20
N LYS A 606 24.33 -31.93 4.30
CA LYS A 606 23.49 -33.10 4.46
C LYS A 606 22.05 -32.68 4.72
N ALA A 607 21.10 -33.37 4.10
CA ALA A 607 19.68 -33.15 4.29
C ALA A 607 18.94 -34.47 4.42
N ASP A 608 17.85 -34.52 5.18
CA ASP A 608 16.91 -35.64 5.14
C ASP A 608 15.89 -35.45 4.01
N THR A 609 15.55 -34.17 3.73
CA THR A 609 14.71 -33.79 2.60
C THR A 609 15.28 -32.56 1.89
N ILE A 610 15.36 -32.59 0.57
CA ILE A 610 15.81 -31.48 -0.29
C ILE A 610 14.60 -30.87 -0.98
N ILE A 611 14.42 -29.56 -0.86
CA ILE A 611 13.28 -28.85 -1.41
C ILE A 611 13.70 -28.10 -2.68
N ASN A 612 13.09 -28.46 -3.80
CA ASN A 612 13.26 -27.77 -5.07
C ASN A 612 12.38 -26.52 -5.14
N ALA A 613 12.99 -25.35 -5.00
CA ALA A 613 12.35 -24.02 -5.09
C ALA A 613 12.99 -23.15 -6.19
N LEU A 614 13.48 -23.74 -7.27
CA LEU A 614 14.20 -23.06 -8.34
C LEU A 614 13.30 -22.31 -9.33
N GLY A 615 11.99 -22.26 -9.04
CA GLY A 615 11.02 -21.49 -9.80
C GLY A 615 9.95 -22.34 -10.48
N SER A 616 9.23 -21.72 -11.39
CA SER A 616 8.12 -22.32 -12.12
C SER A 616 8.24 -22.11 -13.63
N LYS A 617 7.63 -22.99 -14.40
CA LYS A 617 7.52 -22.92 -15.86
C LYS A 617 6.04 -22.78 -16.24
N LYS A 618 5.80 -22.00 -17.30
CA LYS A 618 4.45 -21.87 -17.86
C LYS A 618 3.93 -23.23 -18.35
N ASN A 619 2.65 -23.46 -18.15
CA ASN A 619 1.96 -24.56 -18.81
C ASN A 619 1.77 -24.21 -20.30
N ILE A 620 2.07 -25.17 -21.14
CA ILE A 620 1.84 -25.06 -22.58
C ILE A 620 0.45 -25.61 -22.85
N PHE A 621 -0.39 -24.79 -23.47
CA PHE A 621 -1.69 -25.22 -23.96
C PHE A 621 -1.57 -25.47 -25.47
N ASP A 622 -2.01 -26.63 -25.93
CA ASP A 622 -2.06 -26.93 -27.36
C ASP A 622 -3.31 -26.24 -27.98
N ASP A 623 -3.08 -25.12 -28.61
CA ASP A 623 -4.09 -24.30 -29.30
C ASP A 623 -4.20 -24.57 -30.79
N SER A 624 -3.43 -25.55 -31.32
CA SER A 624 -3.36 -25.89 -32.75
C SER A 624 -4.72 -26.24 -33.39
N SER A 625 -5.67 -26.73 -32.60
CA SER A 625 -7.02 -27.09 -33.03
C SER A 625 -8.06 -25.97 -32.84
N ILE A 626 -7.69 -24.85 -32.21
CA ILE A 626 -8.58 -23.71 -31.95
C ILE A 626 -8.67 -22.84 -33.22
N THR A 627 -9.86 -22.71 -33.75
CA THR A 627 -10.12 -21.91 -34.97
C THR A 627 -10.76 -20.56 -34.66
N ILE A 628 -11.26 -20.34 -33.44
CA ILE A 628 -11.81 -19.05 -32.98
C ILE A 628 -10.73 -18.13 -32.47
N PRO A 629 -10.97 -16.81 -32.39
CA PRO A 629 -10.06 -15.88 -31.72
C PRO A 629 -9.81 -16.31 -30.28
N HIS A 630 -8.54 -16.30 -29.86
CA HIS A 630 -8.17 -16.68 -28.51
C HIS A 630 -6.94 -15.92 -28.00
N VAL A 631 -6.76 -15.92 -26.67
CA VAL A 631 -5.63 -15.27 -26.00
C VAL A 631 -5.20 -16.03 -24.75
N CYS A 632 -3.90 -16.13 -24.52
CA CYS A 632 -3.36 -16.63 -23.24
C CYS A 632 -3.19 -15.47 -22.23
N VAL A 633 -3.56 -15.70 -20.96
CA VAL A 633 -3.47 -14.73 -19.87
C VAL A 633 -2.81 -15.35 -18.62
N GLY A 634 -2.27 -14.50 -17.74
CA GLY A 634 -1.55 -14.96 -16.56
C GLY A 634 -0.24 -15.65 -16.91
N ASP A 635 0.19 -16.59 -16.07
CA ASP A 635 1.52 -17.23 -16.17
C ASP A 635 1.76 -17.97 -17.50
N CYS A 636 0.71 -18.49 -18.14
CA CYS A 636 0.87 -19.16 -19.42
C CYS A 636 1.10 -18.22 -20.61
N SER A 637 0.88 -16.92 -20.47
CA SER A 637 1.03 -15.93 -21.54
C SER A 637 2.46 -15.41 -21.73
N GLY A 638 3.32 -15.46 -20.71
CA GLY A 638 4.64 -14.85 -20.70
C GLY A 638 5.80 -15.83 -20.86
N GLU A 639 7.01 -15.32 -21.00
CA GLU A 639 8.25 -16.12 -20.95
C GLU A 639 8.60 -16.52 -19.51
N ARG A 640 8.20 -15.69 -18.53
CA ARG A 640 8.39 -15.94 -17.09
C ARG A 640 7.05 -15.95 -16.41
N THR A 641 6.93 -16.81 -15.39
CA THR A 641 5.80 -16.78 -14.48
C THR A 641 5.81 -15.48 -13.67
N ALA A 642 4.64 -14.97 -13.39
CA ALA A 642 4.45 -13.65 -12.84
C ALA A 642 3.82 -13.71 -11.43
N ASP A 643 3.28 -12.61 -10.99
CA ASP A 643 2.60 -12.44 -9.71
C ASP A 643 1.08 -12.22 -9.90
N ILE A 644 0.36 -12.10 -8.78
CA ILE A 644 -1.08 -11.81 -8.78
C ILE A 644 -1.40 -10.55 -9.60
N ALA A 645 -0.60 -9.49 -9.47
CA ALA A 645 -0.86 -8.23 -10.17
C ALA A 645 -0.77 -8.37 -11.70
N SER A 646 0.24 -9.08 -12.17
CA SER A 646 0.41 -9.39 -13.61
C SER A 646 -0.70 -10.28 -14.13
N ALA A 647 -1.08 -11.31 -13.36
CA ALA A 647 -2.19 -12.21 -13.70
C ALA A 647 -3.52 -11.45 -13.83
N ILE A 648 -3.84 -10.60 -12.87
CA ILE A 648 -5.04 -9.73 -12.89
C ILE A 648 -5.02 -8.77 -14.09
N ARG A 649 -3.90 -8.08 -14.32
CA ARG A 649 -3.82 -7.08 -15.40
C ARG A 649 -3.90 -7.70 -16.79
N THR A 650 -3.17 -8.79 -17.05
CA THR A 650 -3.24 -9.49 -18.34
C THR A 650 -4.65 -10.00 -18.63
N ALA A 651 -5.31 -10.59 -17.64
CA ALA A 651 -6.68 -11.08 -17.72
C ALA A 651 -7.69 -9.94 -17.94
N TYR A 652 -7.57 -8.86 -17.17
CA TYR A 652 -8.43 -7.68 -17.28
C TYR A 652 -8.37 -7.08 -18.69
N HIS A 653 -7.16 -6.81 -19.20
CA HIS A 653 -7.01 -6.18 -20.51
C HIS A 653 -7.44 -7.08 -21.63
N ALA A 654 -7.13 -8.37 -21.57
CA ALA A 654 -7.56 -9.34 -22.59
C ALA A 654 -9.09 -9.45 -22.67
N ALA A 655 -9.76 -9.64 -21.54
CA ALA A 655 -11.22 -9.73 -21.50
C ALA A 655 -11.91 -8.40 -21.85
N ASN A 656 -11.34 -7.26 -21.43
CA ASN A 656 -11.89 -5.94 -21.76
C ASN A 656 -11.72 -5.57 -23.26
N ALA A 657 -10.81 -6.22 -23.97
CA ALA A 657 -10.58 -6.01 -25.41
C ALA A 657 -11.52 -6.81 -26.32
N ILE A 658 -12.33 -7.75 -25.81
CA ILE A 658 -13.31 -8.52 -26.59
C ILE A 658 -14.47 -7.59 -26.97
N ASP A 659 -14.74 -7.42 -28.27
CA ASP A 659 -15.79 -6.55 -28.81
C ASP A 659 -16.81 -7.32 -29.63
#